data_7c6aeb2b68aebbc8f69a67d8924e9435
#
_entry.id   7c6aeb2b68aebbc8f69a67d8924e9435
#
_cell.length_a   1.000
_cell.length_b   1.000
_cell.length_c   1.000
_cell.angle_alpha   90.00
_cell.angle_beta   90.00
_cell.angle_gamma   90.00
#
_symmetry.space_group_name_H-M   'P 1'
#
loop_
_entity.id
_entity.type
_entity.pdbx_description
1 polymer ?
#
loop_
_entity_poly.entity_id
_entity_poly.type
_entity_poly.pdbx_seq_one_letter_code
_entity_poly.pdbx_strand_id
1 'polypeptide(L)'
;MAAAEQKKSYKVVKQFKGLNTKANRTAIEEDEFSWIENVQPIGYGNARVTPSYITSKDTGGNAVVWASTVSHLTSCNIDITDYVIAFQTNGSAQYYNIVTKATGNVAVAGTFSNAGVITSQWKNERMLILDPAKGYFTWDGNNVVSVGSVGIIAVTNTGSGYTGAPTVVIGAPIDSHGTQANATASVLSGAVALVSLDDAGSGYGVPPPSITISGGGGSGATAIAGVVTFATGTASAVVVSGGTGYTNSANTVVTFSGGGGSNAAGTAVLGGGQVKQVIMTNPGSGYTNAANLVVTVSGGGGTGAVLKGIVNSDVNCGIASFSGRVFIAAGRTIFYSAADSYTDFTSVSAGSFVLTDSTLHGNIQQILAANNFLYIFGDDSINVFSDVRVDTNGITLFTNTNVSASVGSKRANAIFPYFRSVLFLNDYGIYALVGSTTSKISDSLDGMFPNIDFSYPIYAGQVLLNNILCAAFNFRYFDSVFTNSYRYVQAVFFEKKWFITSQGDALQYVTSVPVSGLVTLFGTSGNSLYQLYGNASASITSRVQTALLPMSDPIRTKQALKIGIEATASNISSITMQATVDSENQQSPPYTLSSLVSWINNSLQVVVWKNNSNATIGWGQIGYNLYKTDASMYGKYVGITVTSSNPGYVYNGFEFEHELRVRF
;
A
#
# COMPACT_ATOMS: atom_id res chain seq x y z
N MET A 1 -58.36 -33.60 28.43
CA MET A 1 -57.25 -33.75 27.48
C MET A 1 -55.97 -33.44 28.24
N ALA A 2 -55.07 -34.41 28.43
CA ALA A 2 -53.78 -34.13 29.03
C ALA A 2 -53.01 -33.21 28.05
N ALA A 3 -52.55 -32.07 28.55
CA ALA A 3 -51.70 -31.19 27.77
C ALA A 3 -50.48 -32.01 27.39
N ALA A 4 -50.24 -32.16 26.09
CA ALA A 4 -49.03 -32.81 25.58
C ALA A 4 -47.83 -32.07 26.17
N GLU A 5 -47.00 -32.76 26.94
CA GLU A 5 -45.80 -32.22 27.53
C GLU A 5 -44.95 -31.60 26.42
N GLN A 6 -44.76 -30.29 26.46
CA GLN A 6 -43.97 -29.60 25.44
C GLN A 6 -42.52 -30.06 25.56
N LYS A 7 -42.05 -30.82 24.56
CA LYS A 7 -40.72 -31.42 24.58
C LYS A 7 -39.66 -30.36 24.31
N LYS A 8 -38.74 -30.16 25.22
CA LYS A 8 -37.55 -29.35 25.05
C LYS A 8 -36.68 -29.91 23.95
N SER A 9 -36.16 -29.05 23.12
CA SER A 9 -35.27 -29.36 22.01
C SER A 9 -33.97 -28.59 22.16
N TYR A 10 -32.89 -29.18 21.65
CA TYR A 10 -31.55 -28.62 21.73
C TYR A 10 -30.97 -28.52 20.34
N LYS A 11 -30.29 -27.40 20.06
CA LYS A 11 -29.50 -27.19 18.86
C LYS A 11 -28.08 -26.76 19.27
N VAL A 12 -27.08 -27.38 18.64
CA VAL A 12 -25.65 -27.06 18.87
C VAL A 12 -25.00 -26.75 17.54
N VAL A 13 -24.25 -25.64 17.49
CA VAL A 13 -23.46 -25.21 16.35
C VAL A 13 -21.99 -25.33 16.72
N LYS A 14 -21.23 -26.20 16.05
CA LYS A 14 -19.80 -26.46 16.29
C LYS A 14 -18.92 -26.26 15.07
N GLN A 15 -19.48 -25.95 13.93
CA GLN A 15 -18.72 -25.58 12.73
C GLN A 15 -18.66 -24.05 12.62
N PHE A 16 -17.52 -23.53 12.10
CA PHE A 16 -17.28 -22.11 11.99
C PHE A 16 -16.74 -21.82 10.59
N LYS A 17 -17.62 -21.48 9.66
CA LYS A 17 -17.29 -21.15 8.27
C LYS A 17 -16.81 -19.72 8.07
N GLY A 18 -17.09 -18.84 9.03
CA GLY A 18 -16.64 -17.44 8.98
C GLY A 18 -17.77 -16.44 8.74
N LEU A 19 -17.39 -15.23 8.34
CA LEU A 19 -18.28 -14.09 8.15
C LEU A 19 -19.08 -14.21 6.86
N ASN A 20 -20.38 -13.98 6.96
CA ASN A 20 -21.27 -13.81 5.82
C ASN A 20 -22.23 -12.63 6.05
N THR A 21 -22.02 -11.55 5.32
CA THR A 21 -22.82 -10.32 5.34
C THR A 21 -23.64 -10.13 4.07
N LYS A 22 -23.56 -11.08 3.12
CA LYS A 22 -24.23 -10.99 1.81
C LYS A 22 -25.76 -11.03 1.92
N ALA A 23 -26.26 -11.78 2.90
CA ALA A 23 -27.67 -11.98 3.11
C ALA A 23 -28.10 -11.57 4.52
N ASN A 24 -29.42 -11.42 4.71
CA ASN A 24 -29.96 -11.20 6.03
C ASN A 24 -29.59 -12.34 6.98
N ARG A 25 -29.47 -12.06 8.25
CA ARG A 25 -29.10 -12.98 9.31
C ARG A 25 -29.93 -14.26 9.38
N THR A 26 -31.18 -14.23 8.84
CA THR A 26 -32.05 -15.40 8.72
C THR A 26 -31.81 -16.26 7.49
N ALA A 27 -31.00 -15.78 6.53
CA ALA A 27 -30.79 -16.42 5.23
C ALA A 27 -29.35 -16.97 5.06
N ILE A 28 -28.46 -16.73 6.02
CA ILE A 28 -27.11 -17.33 6.06
C ILE A 28 -27.17 -18.73 6.66
N GLU A 29 -26.14 -19.55 6.37
CA GLU A 29 -26.06 -20.91 6.88
C GLU A 29 -25.86 -20.93 8.40
N GLU A 30 -26.22 -22.03 9.05
CA GLU A 30 -26.20 -22.15 10.53
C GLU A 30 -24.79 -22.09 11.13
N ASP A 31 -23.77 -22.40 10.35
CA ASP A 31 -22.35 -22.40 10.73
C ASP A 31 -21.59 -21.15 10.20
N GLU A 32 -22.32 -20.22 9.59
CA GLU A 32 -21.87 -18.88 9.23
C GLU A 32 -22.26 -17.84 10.30
N PHE A 33 -21.52 -16.76 10.32
CA PHE A 33 -21.73 -15.66 11.27
C PHE A 33 -22.10 -14.38 10.52
N SER A 34 -23.16 -13.72 10.98
CA SER A 34 -23.50 -12.37 10.48
C SER A 34 -22.45 -11.33 10.90
N TRP A 35 -21.76 -11.59 12.03
CA TRP A 35 -20.59 -10.83 12.45
C TRP A 35 -19.64 -11.71 13.26
N ILE A 36 -18.35 -11.64 12.95
CA ILE A 36 -17.28 -12.28 13.71
C ILE A 36 -16.06 -11.35 13.71
N GLU A 37 -15.72 -10.80 14.87
CA GLU A 37 -14.71 -9.77 15.06
C GLU A 37 -13.73 -10.16 16.15
N ASN A 38 -12.43 -10.05 15.84
CA ASN A 38 -11.33 -10.45 16.71
C ASN A 38 -11.38 -11.93 17.13
N VAL A 39 -12.01 -12.77 16.30
CA VAL A 39 -12.11 -14.21 16.46
C VAL A 39 -11.83 -14.89 15.12
N GLN A 40 -10.80 -15.71 15.07
CA GLN A 40 -10.42 -16.47 13.87
C GLN A 40 -11.18 -17.79 13.83
N PRO A 41 -12.01 -18.07 12.82
CA PRO A 41 -12.78 -19.31 12.69
C PRO A 41 -11.93 -20.43 12.08
N ILE A 42 -11.13 -21.14 12.90
CA ILE A 42 -10.17 -22.14 12.39
C ILE A 42 -10.86 -23.38 11.84
N GLY A 43 -11.94 -23.86 12.50
CA GLY A 43 -12.66 -25.05 12.02
C GLY A 43 -13.68 -25.57 12.99
N TYR A 44 -13.88 -26.90 13.01
CA TYR A 44 -14.83 -27.54 13.91
C TYR A 44 -14.41 -27.37 15.38
N GLY A 45 -15.32 -26.81 16.19
CA GLY A 45 -15.11 -26.58 17.61
C GLY A 45 -13.86 -25.73 17.94
N ASN A 46 -13.44 -24.86 17.03
CA ASN A 46 -12.24 -24.06 17.20
C ASN A 46 -12.34 -22.70 16.49
N ALA A 47 -12.83 -21.72 17.23
CA ALA A 47 -12.75 -20.31 16.84
C ALA A 47 -12.00 -19.54 17.93
N ARG A 48 -10.81 -19.01 17.60
CA ARG A 48 -9.85 -18.44 18.56
C ARG A 48 -9.90 -16.93 18.55
N VAL A 49 -9.88 -16.33 19.73
CA VAL A 49 -9.68 -14.89 19.88
C VAL A 49 -8.28 -14.52 19.35
N THR A 50 -8.21 -13.48 18.52
CA THR A 50 -6.95 -13.00 17.95
C THR A 50 -6.13 -12.25 19.00
N PRO A 51 -4.80 -12.30 18.93
CA PRO A 51 -3.96 -11.45 19.77
C PRO A 51 -4.20 -9.96 19.51
N SER A 52 -3.98 -9.13 20.52
CA SER A 52 -4.01 -7.67 20.40
C SER A 52 -2.70 -7.12 19.86
N TYR A 53 -2.65 -5.81 19.63
CA TYR A 53 -1.44 -5.12 19.16
C TYR A 53 -0.44 -4.86 20.32
N ILE A 54 0.81 -4.57 19.92
CA ILE A 54 1.88 -4.09 20.81
C ILE A 54 2.35 -2.74 20.29
N THR A 55 2.53 -1.76 21.18
CA THR A 55 3.23 -0.53 20.83
C THR A 55 4.70 -0.85 20.54
N SER A 56 5.17 -0.49 19.33
CA SER A 56 6.58 -0.64 18.98
C SER A 56 7.42 0.30 19.83
N LYS A 57 8.59 -0.21 20.29
CA LYS A 57 9.47 0.53 21.19
C LYS A 57 10.82 0.78 20.54
N ASP A 58 11.41 1.94 20.81
CA ASP A 58 12.76 2.30 20.41
C ASP A 58 13.82 1.62 21.30
N THR A 59 15.10 1.90 21.04
CA THR A 59 16.25 1.39 21.83
C THR A 59 16.22 1.85 23.29
N GLY A 60 15.56 2.96 23.60
CA GLY A 60 15.36 3.48 24.95
C GLY A 60 14.13 2.91 25.67
N GLY A 61 13.35 2.06 24.99
CA GLY A 61 12.11 1.49 25.52
C GLY A 61 10.89 2.42 25.42
N ASN A 62 11.01 3.58 24.75
CA ASN A 62 9.91 4.50 24.53
C ASN A 62 9.09 4.07 23.31
N ALA A 63 7.81 4.49 23.27
CA ALA A 63 6.99 4.29 22.09
C ALA A 63 7.62 4.96 20.86
N VAL A 64 7.63 4.26 19.73
CA VAL A 64 8.05 4.83 18.45
C VAL A 64 7.00 5.81 17.97
N VAL A 65 7.38 7.08 17.85
CA VAL A 65 6.52 8.18 17.40
C VAL A 65 7.23 8.92 16.27
N TRP A 66 6.56 8.99 15.12
CA TRP A 66 7.04 9.70 13.93
C TRP A 66 6.96 11.23 14.13
N ALA A 67 7.90 11.96 13.53
CA ALA A 67 8.02 13.40 13.72
C ALA A 67 6.86 14.21 13.12
N SER A 68 6.15 13.66 12.12
CA SER A 68 4.99 14.29 11.48
C SER A 68 3.96 13.23 11.11
N THR A 69 2.78 13.68 10.66
CA THR A 69 1.69 12.78 10.25
C THR A 69 2.12 11.88 9.11
N VAL A 70 1.84 10.59 9.24
CA VAL A 70 2.15 9.58 8.23
C VAL A 70 1.22 9.74 7.03
N SER A 71 1.76 9.69 5.83
CA SER A 71 1.04 9.67 4.56
C SER A 71 1.10 8.31 3.85
N HIS A 72 2.14 7.51 4.13
CA HIS A 72 2.32 6.16 3.60
C HIS A 72 3.22 5.35 4.51
N LEU A 73 2.91 4.07 4.68
CA LEU A 73 3.71 3.12 5.45
C LEU A 73 4.12 1.94 4.56
N THR A 74 5.40 1.62 4.58
CA THR A 74 5.95 0.50 3.81
C THR A 74 7.04 -0.22 4.58
N SER A 75 7.56 -1.29 4.00
CA SER A 75 8.70 -2.03 4.53
C SER A 75 9.72 -2.30 3.44
N CYS A 76 10.97 -2.46 3.82
CA CYS A 76 12.01 -2.96 2.94
C CYS A 76 13.02 -3.79 3.71
N ASN A 77 13.78 -4.61 2.99
CA ASN A 77 14.94 -5.32 3.49
C ASN A 77 16.19 -4.78 2.80
N ILE A 78 17.20 -4.37 3.58
CA ILE A 78 18.52 -3.97 3.05
C ILE A 78 19.55 -4.83 3.74
N ASP A 79 20.32 -5.55 2.96
CA ASP A 79 21.21 -6.64 3.40
C ASP A 79 20.43 -7.70 4.18
N ILE A 80 20.60 -7.76 5.48
CA ILE A 80 19.89 -8.67 6.40
C ILE A 80 18.95 -7.94 7.35
N THR A 81 18.71 -6.65 7.11
CA THR A 81 17.98 -5.78 8.02
C THR A 81 16.61 -5.43 7.47
N ASP A 82 15.59 -5.72 8.26
CA ASP A 82 14.21 -5.35 7.96
C ASP A 82 13.85 -4.00 8.58
N TYR A 83 13.29 -3.13 7.76
CA TYR A 83 12.86 -1.79 8.15
C TYR A 83 11.37 -1.59 7.92
N VAL A 84 10.72 -0.88 8.84
CA VAL A 84 9.44 -0.21 8.61
C VAL A 84 9.73 1.26 8.33
N ILE A 85 9.17 1.79 7.25
CA ILE A 85 9.42 3.16 6.80
C ILE A 85 8.10 3.92 6.72
N ALA A 86 8.06 5.06 7.41
CA ALA A 86 6.93 5.98 7.38
C ALA A 86 7.30 7.24 6.56
N PHE A 87 6.60 7.43 5.46
CA PHE A 87 6.59 8.69 4.72
C PHE A 87 5.57 9.63 5.35
N GLN A 88 5.88 10.91 5.38
CA GLN A 88 5.15 11.88 6.15
C GLN A 88 4.62 13.03 5.27
N THR A 89 3.54 13.65 5.70
CA THR A 89 2.84 14.71 4.93
C THR A 89 3.68 15.96 4.68
N ASN A 90 4.74 16.18 5.47
CA ASN A 90 5.71 17.25 5.25
C ASN A 90 6.81 16.91 4.22
N GLY A 91 6.73 15.71 3.60
CA GLY A 91 7.69 15.24 2.62
C GLY A 91 8.98 14.66 3.20
N SER A 92 9.04 14.42 4.50
CA SER A 92 10.12 13.63 5.13
C SER A 92 9.78 12.14 5.15
N ALA A 93 10.78 11.32 5.48
CA ALA A 93 10.60 9.91 5.77
C ALA A 93 11.51 9.46 6.91
N GLN A 94 11.02 8.56 7.74
CA GLN A 94 11.75 7.98 8.87
C GLN A 94 11.66 6.46 8.85
N TYR A 95 12.68 5.79 9.40
CA TYR A 95 12.70 4.34 9.53
C TYR A 95 12.65 3.87 10.98
N TYR A 96 12.17 2.66 11.16
CA TYR A 96 12.30 1.84 12.35
C TYR A 96 12.94 0.51 11.98
N ASN A 97 14.12 0.22 12.54
CA ASN A 97 14.81 -1.05 12.38
C ASN A 97 14.18 -2.07 13.35
N ILE A 98 13.64 -3.15 12.81
CA ILE A 98 12.85 -4.11 13.59
C ILE A 98 13.74 -4.90 14.57
N VAL A 99 14.97 -5.18 14.21
CA VAL A 99 15.90 -5.99 15.02
C VAL A 99 16.54 -5.15 16.11
N THR A 100 17.19 -4.04 15.73
CA THR A 100 17.94 -3.19 16.67
C THR A 100 17.05 -2.22 17.44
N LYS A 101 15.79 -2.02 17.02
CA LYS A 101 14.85 -1.03 17.55
C LYS A 101 15.29 0.43 17.30
N ALA A 102 16.31 0.65 16.49
CA ALA A 102 16.78 1.97 16.13
C ALA A 102 15.78 2.70 15.23
N THR A 103 15.65 3.99 15.44
CA THR A 103 14.89 4.91 14.57
C THR A 103 15.84 5.93 13.96
N GLY A 104 15.53 6.41 12.77
CA GLY A 104 16.33 7.43 12.09
C GLY A 104 15.62 8.04 10.91
N ASN A 105 16.26 9.02 10.29
CA ASN A 105 15.72 9.70 9.11
C ASN A 105 16.17 8.96 7.84
N VAL A 106 15.20 8.72 6.96
CA VAL A 106 15.42 8.33 5.56
C VAL A 106 15.62 9.59 4.72
N ALA A 107 14.73 10.58 4.90
CA ALA A 107 14.74 11.83 4.14
C ALA A 107 14.28 13.01 4.99
N VAL A 108 14.80 14.19 4.68
CA VAL A 108 14.40 15.46 5.32
C VAL A 108 13.06 15.97 4.78
N ALA A 109 12.44 16.90 5.48
CA ALA A 109 11.21 17.54 5.03
C ALA A 109 11.37 18.18 3.65
N GLY A 110 10.35 18.03 2.80
CA GLY A 110 10.36 18.55 1.43
C GLY A 110 11.06 17.68 0.40
N THR A 111 11.70 16.55 0.78
CA THR A 111 12.30 15.60 -0.17
C THR A 111 11.24 14.97 -1.05
N PHE A 112 10.14 14.50 -0.48
CA PHE A 112 9.01 13.90 -1.20
C PHE A 112 7.83 14.88 -1.31
N SER A 113 6.89 14.55 -2.20
CA SER A 113 5.58 15.21 -2.23
C SER A 113 4.68 14.66 -1.11
N ASN A 114 3.60 15.36 -0.80
CA ASN A 114 2.60 14.89 0.16
C ASN A 114 1.55 13.93 -0.46
N ALA A 115 1.70 13.57 -1.73
CA ALA A 115 0.74 12.74 -2.47
C ALA A 115 0.82 11.24 -2.16
N GLY A 116 1.72 10.83 -1.27
CA GLY A 116 2.08 9.44 -1.05
C GLY A 116 3.08 8.94 -2.09
N VAL A 117 3.89 7.96 -1.71
CA VAL A 117 4.90 7.35 -2.57
C VAL A 117 4.52 5.92 -2.90
N ILE A 118 5.13 5.37 -3.95
CA ILE A 118 5.04 3.96 -4.33
C ILE A 118 6.42 3.37 -4.16
N THR A 119 6.52 2.19 -3.57
CA THR A 119 7.81 1.60 -3.25
C THR A 119 7.94 0.19 -3.81
N SER A 120 9.19 -0.19 -4.09
CA SER A 120 9.57 -1.54 -4.48
C SER A 120 10.96 -1.86 -3.92
N GLN A 121 11.42 -3.07 -4.10
CA GLN A 121 12.69 -3.57 -3.62
C GLN A 121 13.61 -3.90 -4.79
N TRP A 122 14.85 -3.41 -4.78
CA TRP A 122 15.89 -3.87 -5.69
C TRP A 122 16.81 -4.82 -4.95
N LYS A 123 16.70 -6.12 -5.29
CA LYS A 123 17.43 -7.19 -4.60
C LYS A 123 17.27 -6.98 -3.07
N ASN A 124 18.29 -7.26 -2.29
CA ASN A 124 18.33 -6.89 -0.86
C ASN A 124 19.29 -5.70 -0.60
N GLU A 125 19.46 -4.84 -1.60
CA GLU A 125 20.46 -3.78 -1.57
C GLU A 125 19.84 -2.40 -1.39
N ARG A 126 18.64 -2.18 -1.97
CA ARG A 126 18.04 -0.84 -2.02
C ARG A 126 16.52 -0.88 -2.01
N MET A 127 15.95 0.11 -1.40
CA MET A 127 14.55 0.46 -1.58
C MET A 127 14.42 1.43 -2.77
N LEU A 128 13.51 1.13 -3.67
CA LEU A 128 13.11 1.99 -4.78
C LEU A 128 11.89 2.80 -4.35
N ILE A 129 11.94 4.11 -4.54
CA ILE A 129 10.91 5.04 -4.11
C ILE A 129 10.47 5.86 -5.31
N LEU A 130 9.24 5.73 -5.73
CA LEU A 130 8.65 6.53 -6.79
C LEU A 130 7.67 7.55 -6.19
N ASP A 131 8.04 8.81 -6.29
CA ASP A 131 7.16 9.90 -5.91
C ASP A 131 6.29 10.29 -7.12
N PRO A 132 4.96 10.42 -6.95
CA PRO A 132 4.06 10.77 -8.06
C PRO A 132 4.41 12.07 -8.79
N ALA A 133 5.03 13.03 -8.10
CA ALA A 133 5.38 14.34 -8.65
C ALA A 133 6.89 14.54 -8.83
N LYS A 134 7.71 14.13 -7.85
CA LYS A 134 9.15 14.45 -7.82
C LYS A 134 10.04 13.43 -8.51
N GLY A 135 9.49 12.28 -8.89
CA GLY A 135 10.20 11.30 -9.69
C GLY A 135 10.76 10.13 -8.89
N TYR A 136 11.84 9.54 -9.38
CA TYR A 136 12.38 8.30 -8.88
C TYR A 136 13.59 8.52 -7.98
N PHE A 137 13.59 7.86 -6.82
CA PHE A 137 14.65 7.90 -5.82
C PHE A 137 15.02 6.48 -5.38
N THR A 138 16.21 6.33 -4.82
CA THR A 138 16.66 5.09 -4.16
C THR A 138 17.15 5.40 -2.75
N TRP A 139 17.01 4.42 -1.85
CA TRP A 139 17.57 4.46 -0.49
C TRP A 139 18.36 3.18 -0.23
N ASP A 140 19.59 3.33 0.26
CA ASP A 140 20.55 2.24 0.50
C ASP A 140 20.71 1.86 1.99
N GLY A 141 19.82 2.34 2.85
CA GLY A 141 19.92 2.22 4.29
C GLY A 141 20.53 3.47 4.97
N ASN A 142 21.24 4.32 4.22
CA ASN A 142 21.88 5.53 4.70
C ASN A 142 21.42 6.78 3.95
N ASN A 143 21.46 6.76 2.63
CA ASN A 143 21.23 7.93 1.78
C ASN A 143 20.06 7.74 0.82
N VAL A 144 19.27 8.80 0.66
CA VAL A 144 18.28 8.91 -0.41
C VAL A 144 18.88 9.69 -1.56
N VAL A 145 18.82 9.12 -2.75
CA VAL A 145 19.36 9.75 -3.97
C VAL A 145 18.31 9.76 -5.07
N SER A 146 18.18 10.89 -5.76
CA SER A 146 17.35 11.02 -6.97
C SER A 146 18.04 10.34 -8.15
N VAL A 147 17.30 9.58 -8.96
CA VAL A 147 17.83 8.80 -10.10
C VAL A 147 17.52 9.49 -11.42
N GLY A 148 18.56 9.60 -12.26
CA GLY A 148 18.49 10.15 -13.61
C GLY A 148 19.75 9.89 -14.41
N SER A 149 19.75 10.33 -15.69
CA SER A 149 20.87 10.20 -16.62
C SER A 149 21.08 11.50 -17.40
N VAL A 150 22.25 11.70 -17.97
CA VAL A 150 22.49 12.81 -18.90
C VAL A 150 21.76 12.51 -20.21
N GLY A 151 20.78 13.34 -20.56
CA GLY A 151 19.96 13.13 -21.76
C GLY A 151 20.48 13.86 -22.99
N ILE A 152 21.15 14.98 -22.81
CA ILE A 152 21.64 15.83 -23.91
C ILE A 152 22.77 16.73 -23.46
N ILE A 153 23.70 17.01 -24.35
CA ILE A 153 24.74 18.02 -24.16
C ILE A 153 24.66 19.03 -25.31
N ALA A 154 24.64 20.31 -24.97
CA ALA A 154 24.66 21.36 -25.97
C ALA A 154 25.83 22.31 -25.78
N VAL A 155 26.52 22.58 -26.89
CA VAL A 155 27.57 23.58 -26.96
C VAL A 155 26.92 24.96 -26.90
N THR A 156 27.24 25.74 -25.87
CA THR A 156 26.72 27.10 -25.65
C THR A 156 27.68 28.16 -26.19
N ASN A 157 28.98 27.83 -26.28
CA ASN A 157 29.99 28.60 -26.97
C ASN A 157 30.95 27.63 -27.68
N THR A 158 31.16 27.83 -28.95
CA THR A 158 32.02 26.97 -29.78
C THR A 158 33.50 27.17 -29.53
N GLY A 159 33.93 28.27 -28.92
CA GLY A 159 35.30 28.65 -28.75
C GLY A 159 36.04 28.87 -30.09
N SER A 160 37.35 28.92 -30.06
CA SER A 160 38.17 29.09 -31.27
C SER A 160 39.59 28.52 -31.08
N GLY A 161 40.30 28.33 -32.21
CA GLY A 161 41.70 27.91 -32.24
C GLY A 161 41.90 26.39 -32.03
N TYR A 162 40.87 25.58 -32.09
CA TYR A 162 40.96 24.13 -31.94
C TYR A 162 41.56 23.49 -33.18
N THR A 163 42.69 22.79 -33.01
CA THR A 163 43.37 22.02 -34.06
C THR A 163 43.10 20.51 -33.97
N GLY A 164 42.55 20.05 -32.84
CA GLY A 164 42.13 18.68 -32.61
C GLY A 164 40.93 18.64 -31.66
N ALA A 165 40.30 17.49 -31.51
CA ALA A 165 39.19 17.30 -30.61
C ALA A 165 39.62 17.54 -29.14
N PRO A 166 38.98 18.48 -28.41
CA PRO A 166 39.24 18.65 -26.98
C PRO A 166 38.68 17.51 -26.17
N THR A 167 39.23 17.31 -24.97
CA THR A 167 38.68 16.41 -23.95
C THR A 167 37.44 17.03 -23.33
N VAL A 168 36.37 16.24 -23.23
CA VAL A 168 35.14 16.59 -22.55
C VAL A 168 35.06 15.80 -21.23
N VAL A 169 34.89 16.51 -20.13
CA VAL A 169 34.68 15.88 -18.80
C VAL A 169 33.32 16.31 -18.29
N ILE A 170 32.47 15.32 -18.02
CA ILE A 170 31.17 15.52 -17.37
C ILE A 170 31.36 15.31 -15.86
N GLY A 171 30.78 16.19 -15.04
CA GLY A 171 30.83 16.07 -13.59
C GLY A 171 30.31 14.71 -13.10
N ALA A 172 30.80 14.25 -11.95
CA ALA A 172 30.35 12.98 -11.37
C ALA A 172 28.84 12.99 -11.07
N PRO A 173 28.19 11.81 -11.11
CA PRO A 173 26.79 11.70 -10.72
C PRO A 173 26.61 12.05 -9.23
N ILE A 174 25.38 12.46 -8.87
CA ILE A 174 25.00 12.77 -7.47
C ILE A 174 25.00 11.47 -6.65
N ASP A 175 24.53 10.37 -7.22
CA ASP A 175 24.63 9.04 -6.60
C ASP A 175 26.05 8.52 -6.73
N SER A 176 26.68 8.25 -5.59
CA SER A 176 28.04 7.66 -5.54
C SER A 176 28.15 6.27 -6.18
N HIS A 177 27.02 5.59 -6.40
CA HIS A 177 26.92 4.29 -7.08
C HIS A 177 26.52 4.43 -8.56
N GLY A 178 26.31 5.68 -9.01
CA GLY A 178 26.03 5.98 -10.42
C GLY A 178 27.26 5.78 -11.30
N THR A 179 27.01 5.62 -12.59
CA THR A 179 28.07 5.56 -13.63
C THR A 179 28.27 6.94 -14.21
N GLN A 180 29.52 7.39 -14.31
CA GLN A 180 29.83 8.69 -14.89
C GLN A 180 29.55 8.69 -16.40
N ALA A 181 28.83 9.70 -16.87
CA ALA A 181 28.55 9.92 -18.29
C ALA A 181 29.85 10.26 -19.06
N ASN A 182 29.91 9.87 -20.32
CA ASN A 182 31.03 10.11 -21.22
C ASN A 182 30.57 10.75 -22.53
N ALA A 183 31.38 11.66 -23.07
CA ALA A 183 31.08 12.38 -24.31
C ALA A 183 32.33 12.72 -25.11
N THR A 184 32.17 12.81 -26.43
CA THR A 184 33.24 13.16 -27.36
C THR A 184 32.91 14.46 -28.12
N ALA A 185 33.88 15.36 -28.21
CA ALA A 185 33.76 16.59 -28.97
C ALA A 185 34.23 16.40 -30.43
N SER A 186 33.53 17.03 -31.36
CA SER A 186 33.98 17.18 -32.75
C SER A 186 34.28 18.66 -33.05
N VAL A 187 35.34 18.90 -33.86
CA VAL A 187 35.81 20.21 -34.24
C VAL A 187 35.58 20.44 -35.72
N LEU A 188 35.06 21.62 -36.07
CA LEU A 188 34.90 22.08 -37.45
C LEU A 188 35.37 23.52 -37.56
N SER A 189 36.25 23.80 -38.52
CA SER A 189 36.79 25.17 -38.78
C SER A 189 37.42 25.83 -37.55
N GLY A 190 38.12 25.05 -36.71
CA GLY A 190 38.78 25.55 -35.52
C GLY A 190 37.88 25.85 -34.30
N ALA A 191 36.64 25.39 -34.33
CA ALA A 191 35.66 25.55 -33.27
C ALA A 191 35.01 24.19 -32.88
N VAL A 192 34.55 24.03 -31.67
CA VAL A 192 33.81 22.83 -31.23
C VAL A 192 32.41 22.88 -31.82
N ALA A 193 32.15 22.00 -32.77
CA ALA A 193 30.88 21.96 -33.50
C ALA A 193 29.80 21.17 -32.77
N LEU A 194 30.18 20.07 -32.13
CA LEU A 194 29.25 19.18 -31.45
C LEU A 194 29.95 18.46 -30.30
N VAL A 195 29.23 18.20 -29.23
CA VAL A 195 29.59 17.24 -28.18
C VAL A 195 28.56 16.13 -28.21
N SER A 196 29.00 14.94 -28.63
CA SER A 196 28.18 13.75 -28.71
C SER A 196 28.27 13.00 -27.39
N LEU A 197 27.13 12.63 -26.82
CA LEU A 197 27.05 11.77 -25.66
C LEU A 197 27.32 10.32 -26.11
N ASP A 198 28.36 9.70 -25.55
CA ASP A 198 28.76 8.33 -25.86
C ASP A 198 28.12 7.36 -24.84
N ASP A 199 28.06 7.76 -23.57
CA ASP A 199 27.37 7.07 -22.51
C ASP A 199 26.65 8.11 -21.64
N ALA A 200 25.37 7.91 -21.41
CA ALA A 200 24.54 8.83 -20.63
C ALA A 200 24.78 8.74 -19.11
N GLY A 201 25.48 7.71 -18.68
CA GLY A 201 25.70 7.45 -17.27
C GLY A 201 24.40 7.21 -16.49
N SER A 202 24.54 7.18 -15.17
CA SER A 202 23.40 6.97 -14.26
C SER A 202 23.63 7.68 -12.94
N GLY A 203 22.56 7.86 -12.13
CA GLY A 203 22.66 8.51 -10.83
C GLY A 203 22.73 10.03 -10.88
N TYR A 204 22.39 10.63 -12.01
CA TYR A 204 22.30 12.08 -12.19
C TYR A 204 20.95 12.62 -11.75
N GLY A 205 20.93 13.84 -11.25
CA GLY A 205 19.73 14.54 -10.80
C GLY A 205 19.79 16.03 -11.09
N VAL A 206 18.95 16.79 -10.42
CA VAL A 206 18.95 18.27 -10.49
C VAL A 206 19.70 18.81 -9.28
N PRO A 207 20.69 19.72 -9.48
CA PRO A 207 21.11 20.39 -10.73
C PRO A 207 21.87 19.46 -11.68
N PRO A 208 21.83 19.74 -13.02
CA PRO A 208 22.61 19.00 -14.01
C PRO A 208 24.13 19.07 -13.74
N PRO A 209 24.89 18.05 -14.19
CA PRO A 209 26.36 18.06 -14.01
C PRO A 209 27.02 19.19 -14.78
N SER A 210 28.13 19.67 -14.29
CA SER A 210 29.01 20.59 -14.98
C SER A 210 29.70 19.89 -16.16
N ILE A 211 29.98 20.64 -17.26
CA ILE A 211 30.77 20.15 -18.38
C ILE A 211 32.03 21.00 -18.50
N THR A 212 33.19 20.32 -18.55
CA THR A 212 34.47 20.96 -18.75
C THR A 212 35.04 20.50 -20.12
N ILE A 213 35.37 21.47 -20.98
CA ILE A 213 36.02 21.25 -22.28
C ILE A 213 37.44 21.78 -22.21
N SER A 214 38.46 20.93 -22.47
CA SER A 214 39.86 21.31 -22.32
C SER A 214 40.77 20.65 -23.38
N GLY A 215 41.88 21.26 -23.68
CA GLY A 215 42.83 20.73 -24.67
C GLY A 215 42.44 21.05 -26.13
N GLY A 216 42.89 20.26 -27.10
CA GLY A 216 42.61 20.43 -28.53
C GLY A 216 43.27 21.66 -29.17
N GLY A 217 44.13 22.41 -28.47
CA GLY A 217 44.84 23.57 -28.95
C GLY A 217 44.06 24.90 -28.98
N GLY A 218 42.74 24.84 -28.72
CA GLY A 218 41.83 25.99 -28.67
C GLY A 218 41.39 26.37 -27.27
N SER A 219 40.50 27.37 -27.18
CA SER A 219 39.93 27.83 -25.92
C SER A 219 38.54 28.43 -26.07
N GLY A 220 37.83 28.61 -24.89
CA GLY A 220 36.55 29.31 -24.82
C GLY A 220 35.33 28.49 -25.19
N ALA A 221 35.46 27.21 -25.55
CA ALA A 221 34.29 26.36 -25.73
C ALA A 221 33.61 26.07 -24.37
N THR A 222 32.29 26.17 -24.37
CA THR A 222 31.45 25.82 -23.21
C THR A 222 30.25 24.99 -23.64
N ALA A 223 29.79 24.11 -22.75
CA ALA A 223 28.60 23.30 -22.98
C ALA A 223 27.79 23.13 -21.69
N ILE A 224 26.54 22.78 -21.83
CA ILE A 224 25.64 22.45 -20.74
C ILE A 224 25.00 21.09 -20.93
N ALA A 225 24.69 20.43 -19.85
CA ALA A 225 23.97 19.16 -19.86
C ALA A 225 22.48 19.37 -19.48
N GLY A 226 21.60 18.58 -20.07
CA GLY A 226 20.24 18.35 -19.60
C GLY A 226 20.18 16.96 -18.96
N VAL A 227 19.39 16.81 -17.90
CA VAL A 227 19.20 15.53 -17.19
C VAL A 227 17.80 15.01 -17.44
N VAL A 228 17.67 13.74 -17.74
CA VAL A 228 16.39 13.03 -17.82
C VAL A 228 16.05 12.53 -16.43
N THR A 229 14.91 12.98 -15.89
CA THR A 229 14.37 12.56 -14.59
C THR A 229 12.92 12.10 -14.76
N PHE A 230 12.42 11.35 -13.77
CA PHE A 230 11.04 10.87 -13.74
C PHE A 230 10.10 11.87 -13.01
N ALA A 231 10.52 13.13 -12.80
CA ALA A 231 9.66 14.14 -12.20
C ALA A 231 8.49 14.49 -13.12
N THR A 232 7.31 14.67 -12.55
CA THR A 232 6.09 15.05 -13.29
C THR A 232 5.66 16.46 -12.91
N GLY A 233 4.73 17.03 -13.66
CA GLY A 233 4.41 18.45 -13.53
C GLY A 233 5.58 19.35 -13.93
N THR A 234 6.43 18.89 -14.83
CA THR A 234 7.62 19.62 -15.31
C THR A 234 7.36 20.26 -16.65
N ALA A 235 8.08 21.35 -16.92
CA ALA A 235 8.01 22.07 -18.19
C ALA A 235 9.22 21.76 -19.06
N SER A 236 9.02 21.82 -20.38
CA SER A 236 10.06 21.85 -21.39
C SER A 236 9.64 22.74 -22.54
N ALA A 237 10.54 22.97 -23.51
CA ALA A 237 10.25 23.81 -24.66
C ALA A 237 10.79 23.20 -25.96
N VAL A 238 10.00 23.30 -27.01
CA VAL A 238 10.39 22.95 -28.40
C VAL A 238 10.44 24.22 -29.23
N VAL A 239 11.49 24.34 -30.05
CA VAL A 239 11.64 25.45 -31.00
C VAL A 239 10.75 25.19 -32.21
N VAL A 240 9.78 26.07 -32.43
CA VAL A 240 8.90 26.08 -33.61
C VAL A 240 9.55 26.89 -34.73
N SER A 241 10.12 28.04 -34.36
CA SER A 241 10.92 28.88 -35.26
C SER A 241 12.12 29.43 -34.50
N GLY A 242 13.32 29.29 -35.07
CA GLY A 242 14.57 29.74 -34.44
C GLY A 242 14.79 31.25 -34.46
N GLY A 243 13.99 32.00 -35.20
CA GLY A 243 14.22 33.43 -35.44
C GLY A 243 15.50 33.73 -36.18
N THR A 244 16.02 34.94 -36.09
CA THR A 244 17.27 35.36 -36.75
C THR A 244 18.02 36.36 -35.89
N GLY A 245 19.36 36.51 -36.17
CA GLY A 245 20.19 37.54 -35.52
C GLY A 245 20.68 37.21 -34.10
N TYR A 246 20.43 36.01 -33.61
CA TYR A 246 20.94 35.57 -32.30
C TYR A 246 22.42 35.24 -32.38
N THR A 247 23.27 36.02 -31.75
CA THR A 247 24.74 35.88 -31.81
C THR A 247 25.38 35.55 -30.47
N ASN A 248 24.64 35.72 -29.35
CA ASN A 248 25.19 35.53 -28.02
C ASN A 248 24.24 34.68 -27.15
N SER A 249 24.59 33.41 -26.91
CA SER A 249 23.79 32.52 -26.08
C SER A 249 23.75 32.91 -24.60
N ALA A 250 24.82 33.52 -24.09
CA ALA A 250 24.86 33.95 -22.70
C ALA A 250 23.85 35.10 -22.39
N ASN A 251 23.54 35.90 -23.41
CA ASN A 251 22.56 36.98 -23.30
C ASN A 251 21.19 36.61 -23.87
N THR A 252 21.01 35.39 -24.37
CA THR A 252 19.71 34.90 -24.84
C THR A 252 18.96 34.25 -23.69
N VAL A 253 17.95 34.95 -23.17
CA VAL A 253 17.19 34.55 -22.00
C VAL A 253 15.92 33.82 -22.44
N VAL A 254 15.70 32.62 -21.90
CA VAL A 254 14.46 31.83 -22.06
C VAL A 254 13.63 31.99 -20.79
N THR A 255 12.40 32.44 -20.93
CA THR A 255 11.48 32.68 -19.79
C THR A 255 10.26 31.80 -19.94
N PHE A 256 9.91 31.10 -18.87
CA PHE A 256 8.70 30.28 -18.74
C PHE A 256 7.70 30.99 -17.85
N SER A 257 6.44 31.11 -18.32
CA SER A 257 5.36 31.75 -17.55
C SER A 257 4.02 31.04 -17.77
N GLY A 258 3.15 31.04 -16.77
CA GLY A 258 1.86 30.37 -16.83
C GLY A 258 1.99 28.85 -16.60
N GLY A 259 1.03 28.07 -17.14
CA GLY A 259 1.02 26.61 -17.03
C GLY A 259 0.71 26.06 -15.62
N GLY A 260 0.54 26.91 -14.59
CA GLY A 260 0.23 26.53 -13.22
C GLY A 260 1.43 26.20 -12.33
N GLY A 261 2.62 26.03 -12.92
CA GLY A 261 3.85 25.68 -12.20
C GLY A 261 4.80 26.86 -11.96
N SER A 262 5.99 26.52 -11.43
CA SER A 262 7.03 27.50 -11.12
C SER A 262 8.44 26.94 -11.30
N ASN A 263 9.44 27.84 -11.31
CA ASN A 263 10.88 27.54 -11.32
C ASN A 263 11.42 26.84 -12.58
N ALA A 264 10.66 26.75 -13.69
CA ALA A 264 11.22 26.27 -14.92
C ALA A 264 12.27 27.25 -15.46
N ALA A 265 13.43 26.75 -15.83
CA ALA A 265 14.54 27.51 -16.42
C ALA A 265 15.23 26.68 -17.51
N GLY A 266 15.67 27.36 -18.55
CA GLY A 266 16.36 26.71 -19.65
C GLY A 266 17.34 27.67 -20.34
N THR A 267 18.32 27.11 -21.03
CA THR A 267 19.31 27.86 -21.79
C THR A 267 19.10 27.62 -23.30
N ALA A 268 19.09 28.71 -24.06
CA ALA A 268 19.00 28.66 -25.52
C ALA A 268 20.32 28.20 -26.15
N VAL A 269 20.26 27.23 -27.05
CA VAL A 269 21.36 26.82 -27.90
C VAL A 269 21.22 27.49 -29.24
N LEU A 270 22.26 28.20 -29.66
CA LEU A 270 22.26 28.98 -30.87
C LEU A 270 23.06 28.26 -31.98
N GLY A 271 22.66 28.46 -33.22
CA GLY A 271 23.37 27.96 -34.39
C GLY A 271 22.92 28.69 -35.64
N GLY A 272 23.89 29.24 -36.45
CA GLY A 272 23.57 29.98 -37.65
C GLY A 272 22.73 31.23 -37.44
N GLY A 273 22.88 31.90 -36.28
CA GLY A 273 22.09 33.08 -35.92
C GLY A 273 20.66 32.81 -35.49
N GLN A 274 20.35 31.59 -35.13
CA GLN A 274 19.03 31.11 -34.75
C GLN A 274 19.08 30.36 -33.41
N VAL A 275 17.94 30.34 -32.67
CA VAL A 275 17.72 29.40 -31.56
C VAL A 275 17.43 28.01 -32.16
N LYS A 276 18.29 27.05 -31.89
CA LYS A 276 18.15 25.67 -32.36
C LYS A 276 17.45 24.76 -31.37
N GLN A 277 17.69 25.02 -30.10
CA GLN A 277 17.18 24.18 -29.02
C GLN A 277 17.12 24.96 -27.70
N VAL A 278 16.30 24.48 -26.76
CA VAL A 278 16.33 24.89 -25.35
C VAL A 278 16.68 23.68 -24.50
N ILE A 279 17.73 23.79 -23.71
CA ILE A 279 18.08 22.79 -22.70
C ILE A 279 17.56 23.24 -21.35
N MET A 280 16.77 22.40 -20.72
CA MET A 280 16.25 22.67 -19.38
C MET A 280 17.38 22.54 -18.37
N THR A 281 17.66 23.62 -17.64
CA THR A 281 18.57 23.63 -16.49
C THR A 281 17.82 23.39 -15.19
N ASN A 282 16.52 23.71 -15.17
CA ASN A 282 15.57 23.33 -14.15
C ASN A 282 14.21 23.09 -14.82
N PRO A 283 13.63 21.90 -14.78
CA PRO A 283 12.33 21.65 -15.38
C PRO A 283 11.16 22.25 -14.59
N GLY A 284 11.41 22.77 -13.36
CA GLY A 284 10.39 23.30 -12.47
C GLY A 284 9.46 22.23 -11.92
N SER A 285 8.34 22.66 -11.37
CA SER A 285 7.33 21.76 -10.79
C SER A 285 5.94 22.40 -10.78
N GLY A 286 4.89 21.55 -10.65
CA GLY A 286 3.51 21.99 -10.53
C GLY A 286 2.85 22.40 -11.86
N TYR A 287 3.50 22.19 -13.00
CA TYR A 287 2.91 22.46 -14.31
C TYR A 287 1.84 21.43 -14.66
N THR A 288 0.63 21.93 -14.97
CA THR A 288 -0.54 21.07 -15.26
C THR A 288 -1.19 21.38 -16.60
N ASN A 289 -0.89 22.55 -17.21
CA ASN A 289 -1.58 23.01 -18.41
C ASN A 289 -0.60 23.53 -19.47
N ALA A 290 -0.29 22.71 -20.46
CA ALA A 290 0.57 23.06 -21.58
C ALA A 290 0.02 24.20 -22.46
N ALA A 291 -1.32 24.34 -22.58
CA ALA A 291 -1.94 25.37 -23.39
C ALA A 291 -1.72 26.79 -22.82
N ASN A 292 -1.55 26.89 -21.51
CA ASN A 292 -1.31 28.13 -20.79
C ASN A 292 0.19 28.36 -20.50
N LEU A 293 1.06 27.42 -20.88
CA LEU A 293 2.51 27.58 -20.72
C LEU A 293 3.09 28.40 -21.87
N VAL A 294 3.49 29.62 -21.55
CA VAL A 294 4.14 30.55 -22.52
C VAL A 294 5.64 30.50 -22.30
N VAL A 295 6.38 30.24 -23.39
CA VAL A 295 7.84 30.27 -23.40
C VAL A 295 8.30 31.36 -24.37
N THR A 296 9.08 32.30 -23.84
CA THR A 296 9.58 33.44 -24.61
C THR A 296 11.10 33.47 -24.62
N VAL A 297 11.65 34.03 -25.72
CA VAL A 297 13.08 34.28 -25.88
C VAL A 297 13.31 35.78 -26.01
N SER A 298 14.25 36.28 -25.24
CA SER A 298 14.63 37.71 -25.29
C SER A 298 16.16 37.87 -25.25
N GLY A 299 16.66 39.02 -25.72
CA GLY A 299 18.10 39.31 -25.74
C GLY A 299 18.86 38.61 -26.86
N GLY A 300 20.18 38.46 -26.71
CA GLY A 300 21.07 37.79 -27.68
C GLY A 300 21.23 38.45 -29.04
N GLY A 301 20.63 39.66 -29.25
CA GLY A 301 20.67 40.43 -30.48
C GLY A 301 19.68 39.97 -31.55
N GLY A 302 18.96 38.88 -31.36
CA GLY A 302 18.04 38.31 -32.33
C GLY A 302 16.56 38.60 -32.04
N THR A 303 15.73 38.25 -33.04
CA THR A 303 14.27 38.39 -32.98
C THR A 303 13.54 37.24 -33.68
N GLY A 304 12.24 37.10 -33.41
CA GLY A 304 11.37 36.17 -34.13
C GLY A 304 11.48 34.70 -33.75
N ALA A 305 12.18 34.35 -32.69
CA ALA A 305 12.11 32.98 -32.15
C ALA A 305 10.73 32.70 -31.53
N VAL A 306 10.15 31.58 -31.93
CA VAL A 306 8.86 31.08 -31.42
C VAL A 306 9.09 29.71 -30.80
N LEU A 307 8.72 29.59 -29.54
CA LEU A 307 8.84 28.34 -28.79
C LEU A 307 7.45 27.87 -28.36
N LYS A 308 7.29 26.57 -28.26
CA LYS A 308 6.09 25.93 -27.69
C LYS A 308 6.46 25.26 -26.38
N GLY A 309 5.75 25.64 -25.32
CA GLY A 309 5.85 24.97 -24.03
C GLY A 309 5.22 23.57 -24.06
N ILE A 310 5.86 22.62 -23.40
CA ILE A 310 5.38 21.26 -23.20
C ILE A 310 5.36 21.02 -21.69
N VAL A 311 4.31 20.38 -21.22
CA VAL A 311 4.17 19.95 -19.82
C VAL A 311 4.14 18.43 -19.78
N ASN A 312 5.00 17.84 -18.94
CA ASN A 312 4.90 16.44 -18.59
C ASN A 312 3.85 16.29 -17.50
N SER A 313 2.62 15.92 -17.88
CA SER A 313 1.47 15.78 -16.98
C SER A 313 1.19 14.34 -16.53
N ASP A 314 1.91 13.37 -17.07
CA ASP A 314 1.73 11.98 -16.72
C ASP A 314 2.22 11.74 -15.28
N VAL A 315 1.30 11.29 -14.43
CA VAL A 315 1.61 11.02 -13.02
C VAL A 315 2.24 9.64 -12.90
N ASN A 316 3.34 9.54 -12.16
CA ASN A 316 3.95 8.27 -11.80
C ASN A 316 2.99 7.45 -10.94
N CYS A 317 2.73 6.20 -11.34
CA CYS A 317 1.67 5.38 -10.75
C CYS A 317 2.11 3.96 -10.38
N GLY A 318 3.33 3.54 -10.71
CA GLY A 318 3.81 2.20 -10.36
C GLY A 318 5.32 2.06 -10.52
N ILE A 319 5.95 1.30 -9.63
CA ILE A 319 7.35 0.88 -9.72
C ILE A 319 7.49 -0.57 -9.29
N ALA A 320 8.25 -1.36 -10.06
CA ALA A 320 8.54 -2.75 -9.72
C ALA A 320 9.93 -3.16 -10.22
N SER A 321 10.58 -4.04 -9.47
CA SER A 321 11.79 -4.75 -9.92
C SER A 321 11.39 -6.11 -10.49
N PHE A 322 11.75 -6.35 -11.76
CA PHE A 322 11.40 -7.58 -12.45
C PHE A 322 12.49 -7.98 -13.47
N SER A 323 12.87 -9.25 -13.51
CA SER A 323 13.89 -9.78 -14.45
C SER A 323 15.18 -8.96 -14.50
N GLY A 324 15.71 -8.58 -13.32
CA GLY A 324 16.93 -7.79 -13.22
C GLY A 324 16.81 -6.34 -13.77
N ARG A 325 15.61 -5.77 -13.80
CA ARG A 325 15.32 -4.41 -14.27
C ARG A 325 14.35 -3.71 -13.35
N VAL A 326 14.36 -2.39 -13.38
CA VAL A 326 13.32 -1.56 -12.77
C VAL A 326 12.36 -1.11 -13.86
N PHE A 327 11.08 -1.30 -13.59
CA PHE A 327 9.97 -0.82 -14.40
C PHE A 327 9.27 0.31 -13.68
N ILE A 328 9.01 1.42 -14.37
CA ILE A 328 8.31 2.61 -13.86
C ILE A 328 7.14 2.90 -14.78
N ALA A 329 5.94 3.02 -14.20
CA ALA A 329 4.73 3.39 -14.92
C ALA A 329 4.38 4.85 -14.67
N ALA A 330 4.09 5.59 -15.74
CA ALA A 330 3.56 6.94 -15.72
C ALA A 330 2.45 7.08 -16.76
N GLY A 331 1.23 7.39 -16.35
CA GLY A 331 0.07 7.40 -17.24
C GLY A 331 -0.15 6.04 -17.90
N ARG A 332 0.09 5.96 -19.22
CA ARG A 332 0.05 4.72 -20.00
C ARG A 332 1.44 4.26 -20.48
N THR A 333 2.47 4.98 -20.11
CA THR A 333 3.86 4.70 -20.50
C THR A 333 4.54 3.88 -19.42
N ILE A 334 5.26 2.84 -19.82
CA ILE A 334 6.14 2.05 -18.95
C ILE A 334 7.57 2.25 -19.41
N PHE A 335 8.41 2.76 -18.51
CA PHE A 335 9.85 2.86 -18.67
C PHE A 335 10.51 1.64 -18.05
N TYR A 336 11.59 1.15 -18.63
CA TYR A 336 12.38 0.06 -18.07
C TYR A 336 13.86 0.35 -18.14
N SER A 337 14.57 -0.01 -17.09
CA SER A 337 16.01 0.17 -16.99
C SER A 337 16.79 -0.86 -17.84
N ALA A 338 18.06 -0.60 -18.04
CA ALA A 338 19.00 -1.57 -18.58
C ALA A 338 19.05 -2.84 -17.69
N ALA A 339 19.54 -3.94 -18.28
CA ALA A 339 19.71 -5.19 -17.54
C ALA A 339 20.69 -4.99 -16.36
N ASP A 340 20.34 -5.56 -15.21
CA ASP A 340 21.09 -5.47 -13.95
C ASP A 340 21.40 -4.05 -13.44
N SER A 341 20.64 -3.06 -13.93
CA SER A 341 20.74 -1.68 -13.47
C SER A 341 19.40 -1.18 -12.90
N TYR A 342 19.48 -0.43 -11.81
CA TYR A 342 18.34 0.29 -11.23
C TYR A 342 18.34 1.78 -11.58
N THR A 343 19.39 2.29 -12.24
CA THR A 343 19.60 3.71 -12.52
C THR A 343 19.71 4.05 -14.01
N ASP A 344 20.10 3.10 -14.86
CA ASP A 344 20.32 3.33 -16.29
C ASP A 344 19.03 3.11 -17.09
N PHE A 345 18.46 4.21 -17.59
CA PHE A 345 17.26 4.23 -18.46
C PHE A 345 17.56 4.73 -19.88
N THR A 346 18.82 4.78 -20.28
CA THR A 346 19.26 5.39 -21.55
C THR A 346 20.07 4.48 -22.46
N SER A 347 20.67 3.42 -21.91
CA SER A 347 21.38 2.41 -22.72
C SER A 347 20.47 1.69 -23.70
N VAL A 348 21.06 1.05 -24.71
CA VAL A 348 20.34 0.32 -25.77
C VAL A 348 19.36 -0.73 -25.23
N SER A 349 19.69 -1.36 -24.10
CA SER A 349 18.84 -2.35 -23.44
C SER A 349 17.77 -1.74 -22.52
N ALA A 350 17.82 -0.43 -22.26
CA ALA A 350 16.77 0.33 -21.58
C ALA A 350 15.77 0.87 -22.60
N GLY A 351 14.64 1.37 -22.16
CA GLY A 351 13.66 2.01 -23.03
C GLY A 351 12.32 2.31 -22.39
N SER A 352 11.36 2.59 -23.25
CA SER A 352 9.97 2.80 -22.85
C SER A 352 9.01 2.31 -23.94
N PHE A 353 7.79 2.01 -23.55
CA PHE A 353 6.71 1.77 -24.48
C PHE A 353 5.40 2.29 -23.91
N VAL A 354 4.46 2.61 -24.79
CA VAL A 354 3.11 3.04 -24.41
C VAL A 354 2.17 1.86 -24.51
N LEU A 355 1.40 1.62 -23.48
CA LEU A 355 0.36 0.60 -23.48
C LEU A 355 -0.84 1.11 -24.29
N THR A 356 -0.91 0.72 -25.56
CA THR A 356 -1.96 1.15 -26.50
C THR A 356 -3.14 0.19 -26.57
N ASP A 357 -3.11 -0.88 -25.76
CA ASP A 357 -4.17 -1.88 -25.71
C ASP A 357 -5.53 -1.22 -25.42
N SER A 358 -6.50 -1.48 -26.27
CA SER A 358 -7.86 -0.94 -26.11
C SER A 358 -8.61 -1.53 -24.93
N THR A 359 -8.11 -2.63 -24.36
CA THR A 359 -8.68 -3.26 -23.17
C THR A 359 -8.23 -2.59 -21.86
N LEU A 360 -7.16 -1.78 -21.91
CA LEU A 360 -6.79 -0.94 -20.77
C LEU A 360 -7.57 0.38 -20.85
N HIS A 361 -8.61 0.52 -20.04
CA HIS A 361 -9.36 1.76 -19.92
C HIS A 361 -8.69 2.68 -18.89
N GLY A 362 -8.48 3.94 -19.26
CA GLY A 362 -7.81 4.91 -18.41
C GLY A 362 -6.28 4.71 -18.34
N ASN A 363 -5.69 5.10 -17.23
CA ASN A 363 -4.26 4.99 -16.96
C ASN A 363 -3.91 3.70 -16.21
N ILE A 364 -2.62 3.38 -16.19
CA ILE A 364 -2.08 2.37 -15.29
C ILE A 364 -2.25 2.87 -13.86
N GLN A 365 -2.70 2.00 -12.96
CA GLN A 365 -2.91 2.32 -11.55
C GLN A 365 -1.79 1.76 -10.66
N GLN A 366 -1.22 0.61 -11.04
CA GLN A 366 -0.11 -0.03 -10.33
C GLN A 366 0.55 -1.07 -11.22
N ILE A 367 1.83 -1.32 -10.97
CA ILE A 367 2.56 -2.48 -11.49
C ILE A 367 3.11 -3.31 -10.33
N LEU A 368 3.04 -4.63 -10.47
CA LEU A 368 3.47 -5.57 -9.43
C LEU A 368 4.24 -6.73 -10.04
N ALA A 369 5.46 -6.97 -9.57
CA ALA A 369 6.20 -8.18 -9.90
C ALA A 369 5.86 -9.31 -8.92
N ALA A 370 5.31 -10.40 -9.44
CA ALA A 370 5.00 -11.58 -8.65
C ALA A 370 4.94 -12.83 -9.55
N ASN A 371 5.26 -14.01 -9.01
CA ASN A 371 5.12 -15.31 -9.69
C ASN A 371 5.78 -15.38 -11.09
N ASN A 372 6.93 -14.74 -11.28
CA ASN A 372 7.65 -14.59 -12.55
C ASN A 372 6.91 -13.81 -13.63
N PHE A 373 5.98 -12.95 -13.25
CA PHE A 373 5.25 -12.04 -14.12
C PHE A 373 5.32 -10.61 -13.59
N LEU A 374 5.25 -9.64 -14.49
CA LEU A 374 4.99 -8.25 -14.16
C LEU A 374 3.52 -7.96 -14.50
N TYR A 375 2.70 -7.82 -13.46
CA TYR A 375 1.28 -7.49 -13.59
C TYR A 375 1.11 -5.98 -13.70
N ILE A 376 0.26 -5.54 -14.61
CA ILE A 376 -0.08 -4.15 -14.87
C ILE A 376 -1.58 -3.98 -14.65
N PHE A 377 -1.92 -3.28 -13.59
CA PHE A 377 -3.32 -3.03 -13.22
C PHE A 377 -3.78 -1.69 -13.79
N GLY A 378 -4.88 -1.73 -14.55
CA GLY A 378 -5.71 -0.60 -14.90
C GLY A 378 -6.95 -0.52 -14.01
N ASP A 379 -7.84 0.43 -14.30
CA ASP A 379 -9.09 0.63 -13.54
C ASP A 379 -9.96 -0.63 -13.52
N ASP A 380 -10.10 -1.27 -14.68
CA ASP A 380 -10.99 -2.41 -14.94
C ASP A 380 -10.33 -3.50 -15.79
N SER A 381 -9.01 -3.49 -15.89
CA SER A 381 -8.25 -4.42 -16.73
C SER A 381 -6.92 -4.79 -16.11
N ILE A 382 -6.38 -5.93 -16.51
CA ILE A 382 -5.06 -6.42 -16.06
C ILE A 382 -4.31 -6.97 -17.27
N ASN A 383 -3.11 -6.43 -17.49
CA ASN A 383 -2.15 -6.96 -18.44
C ASN A 383 -0.97 -7.62 -17.70
N VAL A 384 -0.29 -8.51 -18.39
CA VAL A 384 0.88 -9.23 -17.86
C VAL A 384 2.02 -9.17 -18.85
N PHE A 385 3.20 -8.78 -18.35
CA PHE A 385 4.45 -8.94 -19.07
C PHE A 385 5.17 -10.19 -18.62
N SER A 386 5.61 -10.92 -19.61
CA SER A 386 6.41 -12.13 -19.43
C SER A 386 7.53 -12.19 -20.48
N ASP A 387 8.43 -13.16 -20.35
CA ASP A 387 9.49 -13.44 -21.31
C ASP A 387 10.37 -12.19 -21.61
N VAL A 388 10.78 -11.48 -20.55
CA VAL A 388 11.70 -10.34 -20.69
C VAL A 388 13.10 -10.84 -20.98
N ARG A 389 13.60 -10.55 -22.18
CA ARG A 389 14.91 -10.98 -22.67
C ARG A 389 15.56 -9.89 -23.53
N VAL A 390 16.84 -10.02 -23.76
CA VAL A 390 17.60 -9.15 -24.66
C VAL A 390 17.93 -9.90 -25.95
N ASP A 391 17.70 -9.29 -27.10
CA ASP A 391 18.05 -9.84 -28.38
C ASP A 391 19.56 -9.70 -28.70
N THR A 392 19.99 -10.19 -29.85
CA THR A 392 21.39 -10.13 -30.31
C THR A 392 21.89 -8.70 -30.55
N ASN A 393 20.99 -7.72 -30.68
CA ASN A 393 21.31 -6.30 -30.88
C ASN A 393 21.31 -5.51 -29.57
N GLY A 394 21.08 -6.18 -28.43
CA GLY A 394 20.98 -5.54 -27.13
C GLY A 394 19.60 -4.97 -26.82
N ILE A 395 18.58 -5.16 -27.66
CA ILE A 395 17.24 -4.61 -27.50
C ILE A 395 16.42 -5.53 -26.58
N THR A 396 15.70 -4.94 -25.64
CA THR A 396 14.80 -5.69 -24.74
C THR A 396 13.50 -6.05 -25.43
N LEU A 397 13.18 -7.32 -25.39
CA LEU A 397 11.93 -7.91 -25.88
C LEU A 397 11.11 -8.44 -24.68
N PHE A 398 9.79 -8.36 -24.78
CA PHE A 398 8.85 -8.91 -23.81
C PHE A 398 7.52 -9.23 -24.49
N THR A 399 6.75 -10.10 -23.86
CA THR A 399 5.40 -10.44 -24.32
C THR A 399 4.37 -9.74 -23.43
N ASN A 400 3.47 -8.96 -24.04
CA ASN A 400 2.33 -8.34 -23.36
C ASN A 400 1.07 -9.15 -23.65
N THR A 401 0.37 -9.58 -22.59
CA THR A 401 -0.88 -10.34 -22.69
C THR A 401 -1.93 -9.72 -21.78
N ASN A 402 -3.12 -9.44 -22.34
CA ASN A 402 -4.27 -9.05 -21.51
C ASN A 402 -4.86 -10.30 -20.85
N VAL A 403 -4.96 -10.30 -19.53
CA VAL A 403 -5.50 -11.41 -18.72
C VAL A 403 -6.87 -11.11 -18.14
N SER A 404 -7.26 -9.84 -18.09
CA SER A 404 -8.61 -9.40 -17.72
C SER A 404 -8.95 -8.10 -18.41
N ALA A 405 -10.09 -8.06 -19.08
CA ALA A 405 -10.62 -6.88 -19.76
C ALA A 405 -11.87 -6.29 -19.04
N SER A 406 -12.20 -6.78 -17.85
CA SER A 406 -13.43 -6.40 -17.13
C SER A 406 -13.24 -6.23 -15.62
N VAL A 407 -12.06 -6.58 -15.10
CA VAL A 407 -11.75 -6.49 -13.66
C VAL A 407 -10.32 -5.97 -13.49
N GLY A 408 -10.18 -4.88 -12.78
CA GLY A 408 -8.93 -4.25 -12.41
C GLY A 408 -9.01 -3.67 -11.00
N SER A 409 -8.11 -2.74 -10.66
CA SER A 409 -8.12 -2.07 -9.35
C SER A 409 -7.52 -0.67 -9.43
N LYS A 410 -8.20 0.29 -8.81
CA LYS A 410 -7.70 1.66 -8.52
C LYS A 410 -6.99 1.75 -7.17
N ARG A 411 -6.88 0.65 -6.42
CA ARG A 411 -6.41 0.63 -5.04
C ARG A 411 -5.00 0.05 -4.97
N ALA A 412 -4.01 0.83 -5.39
CA ALA A 412 -2.60 0.40 -5.53
C ALA A 412 -2.05 -0.31 -4.28
N ASN A 413 -2.33 0.21 -3.08
CA ASN A 413 -1.84 -0.36 -1.81
C ASN A 413 -2.63 -1.59 -1.33
N ALA A 414 -3.64 -2.01 -2.08
CA ALA A 414 -4.45 -3.21 -1.81
C ALA A 414 -4.23 -4.30 -2.87
N ILE A 415 -3.08 -4.30 -3.55
CA ILE A 415 -2.66 -5.28 -4.54
C ILE A 415 -1.37 -5.91 -4.03
N PHE A 416 -1.37 -7.21 -3.75
CA PHE A 416 -0.19 -7.90 -3.21
C PHE A 416 -0.20 -9.40 -3.53
N PRO A 417 0.98 -10.07 -3.55
CA PRO A 417 1.06 -11.50 -3.74
C PRO A 417 0.58 -12.26 -2.50
N TYR A 418 -0.14 -13.36 -2.71
CA TYR A 418 -0.57 -14.27 -1.66
C TYR A 418 -0.49 -15.71 -2.18
N PHE A 419 0.46 -16.50 -1.66
CA PHE A 419 0.84 -17.79 -2.23
C PHE A 419 1.16 -17.67 -3.73
N ARG A 420 0.45 -18.43 -4.59
CA ARG A 420 0.60 -18.41 -6.05
C ARG A 420 -0.40 -17.50 -6.75
N SER A 421 -1.13 -16.68 -6.02
CA SER A 421 -2.11 -15.72 -6.54
C SER A 421 -1.67 -14.28 -6.26
N VAL A 422 -2.26 -13.35 -6.98
CA VAL A 422 -2.25 -11.93 -6.63
C VAL A 422 -3.65 -11.59 -6.11
N LEU A 423 -3.73 -11.12 -4.88
CA LEU A 423 -4.97 -10.61 -4.32
C LEU A 423 -5.04 -9.10 -4.54
N PHE A 424 -6.24 -8.62 -4.86
CA PHE A 424 -6.50 -7.20 -5.02
C PHE A 424 -7.93 -6.85 -4.66
N LEU A 425 -8.11 -5.60 -4.21
CA LEU A 425 -9.42 -5.05 -3.86
C LEU A 425 -9.82 -3.98 -4.87
N ASN A 426 -11.07 -4.00 -5.32
CA ASN A 426 -11.71 -2.91 -6.03
C ASN A 426 -13.02 -2.49 -5.34
N ASP A 427 -13.74 -1.53 -5.91
CA ASP A 427 -14.96 -0.97 -5.31
C ASP A 427 -16.12 -2.00 -5.20
N TYR A 428 -16.01 -3.17 -5.85
CA TYR A 428 -17.04 -4.21 -5.90
C TYR A 428 -16.70 -5.49 -5.13
N GLY A 429 -15.44 -5.63 -4.71
CA GLY A 429 -15.04 -6.84 -4.01
C GLY A 429 -13.53 -7.02 -3.92
N ILE A 430 -13.15 -8.16 -3.32
CA ILE A 430 -11.79 -8.66 -3.27
C ILE A 430 -11.69 -9.84 -4.22
N TYR A 431 -10.67 -9.81 -5.06
CA TYR A 431 -10.44 -10.78 -6.12
C TYR A 431 -9.10 -11.48 -5.95
N ALA A 432 -9.03 -12.70 -6.46
CA ALA A 432 -7.80 -13.45 -6.64
C ALA A 432 -7.51 -13.61 -8.14
N LEU A 433 -6.30 -13.28 -8.55
CA LEU A 433 -5.77 -13.56 -9.87
C LEU A 433 -4.83 -14.76 -9.78
N VAL A 434 -5.19 -15.86 -10.45
CA VAL A 434 -4.39 -17.08 -10.53
C VAL A 434 -4.11 -17.38 -12.01
N GLY A 435 -2.83 -17.27 -12.39
CA GLY A 435 -2.47 -17.35 -13.82
C GLY A 435 -3.15 -16.24 -14.62
N SER A 436 -4.07 -16.58 -15.51
CA SER A 436 -4.85 -15.66 -16.34
C SER A 436 -6.33 -15.55 -15.94
N THR A 437 -6.69 -16.07 -14.76
CA THR A 437 -8.11 -16.11 -14.33
C THR A 437 -8.30 -15.28 -13.08
N THR A 438 -9.27 -14.36 -13.13
CA THR A 438 -9.74 -13.59 -11.98
C THR A 438 -10.98 -14.23 -11.38
N SER A 439 -11.03 -14.35 -10.07
CA SER A 439 -12.21 -14.81 -9.34
C SER A 439 -12.46 -13.92 -8.12
N LYS A 440 -13.73 -13.56 -7.90
CA LYS A 440 -14.13 -12.87 -6.68
C LYS A 440 -14.10 -13.85 -5.51
N ILE A 441 -13.41 -13.48 -4.43
CA ILE A 441 -13.27 -14.31 -3.22
C ILE A 441 -14.05 -13.75 -2.03
N SER A 442 -14.63 -12.57 -2.18
CA SER A 442 -15.33 -11.83 -1.11
C SER A 442 -16.86 -11.85 -1.24
N ASP A 443 -17.45 -12.80 -1.95
CA ASP A 443 -18.91 -12.87 -2.11
C ASP A 443 -19.67 -12.83 -0.78
N SER A 444 -19.14 -13.49 0.24
CA SER A 444 -19.73 -13.48 1.58
C SER A 444 -19.64 -12.12 2.29
N LEU A 445 -18.81 -11.20 1.80
CA LEU A 445 -18.64 -9.84 2.35
C LEU A 445 -19.43 -8.77 1.61
N ASP A 446 -20.24 -9.11 0.62
CA ASP A 446 -20.92 -8.13 -0.23
C ASP A 446 -21.78 -7.13 0.56
N GLY A 447 -22.33 -7.51 1.70
CA GLY A 447 -23.08 -6.60 2.58
C GLY A 447 -22.21 -5.56 3.30
N MET A 448 -20.88 -5.75 3.37
CA MET A 448 -19.97 -4.78 3.97
C MET A 448 -19.54 -3.68 2.98
N PHE A 449 -19.43 -4.00 1.68
CA PHE A 449 -18.87 -3.09 0.69
C PHE A 449 -19.55 -1.72 0.62
N PRO A 450 -20.89 -1.58 0.74
CA PRO A 450 -21.58 -0.29 0.76
C PRO A 450 -21.19 0.63 1.93
N ASN A 451 -20.65 0.06 3.01
CA ASN A 451 -20.24 0.77 4.22
C ASN A 451 -18.73 1.05 4.29
N ILE A 452 -17.97 0.64 3.27
CA ILE A 452 -16.54 0.97 3.15
C ILE A 452 -16.40 2.39 2.62
N ASP A 453 -15.59 3.19 3.30
CA ASP A 453 -15.27 4.55 2.86
C ASP A 453 -14.08 4.53 1.89
N PHE A 454 -14.38 4.45 0.61
CA PHE A 454 -13.40 4.42 -0.46
C PHE A 454 -12.68 5.76 -0.71
N SER A 455 -13.04 6.84 -0.02
CA SER A 455 -12.32 8.10 -0.07
C SER A 455 -11.00 8.07 0.72
N TYR A 456 -10.84 7.10 1.60
CA TYR A 456 -9.62 6.85 2.36
C TYR A 456 -8.77 5.75 1.73
N PRO A 457 -7.44 5.80 1.88
CA PRO A 457 -6.56 4.78 1.32
C PRO A 457 -6.81 3.43 1.98
N ILE A 458 -6.81 2.38 1.14
CA ILE A 458 -6.94 0.98 1.56
C ILE A 458 -5.57 0.34 1.45
N TYR A 459 -5.14 -0.33 2.51
CA TYR A 459 -3.87 -1.05 2.57
C TYR A 459 -4.13 -2.53 2.78
N ALA A 460 -3.29 -3.36 2.18
CA ALA A 460 -3.38 -4.79 2.37
C ALA A 460 -1.99 -5.42 2.55
N GLY A 461 -1.98 -6.59 3.18
CA GLY A 461 -0.74 -7.31 3.40
C GLY A 461 -0.98 -8.71 3.95
N GLN A 462 0.12 -9.41 4.17
CA GLN A 462 0.12 -10.74 4.76
C GLN A 462 0.40 -10.66 6.27
N VAL A 463 -0.14 -11.61 7.00
CA VAL A 463 0.14 -11.76 8.45
C VAL A 463 0.03 -13.22 8.86
N LEU A 464 0.90 -13.65 9.75
CA LEU A 464 0.82 -14.98 10.35
C LEU A 464 -0.02 -14.90 11.64
N LEU A 465 -1.19 -15.55 11.65
CA LEU A 465 -2.09 -15.64 12.80
C LEU A 465 -2.26 -17.10 13.20
N ASN A 466 -1.97 -17.43 14.46
CA ASN A 466 -2.06 -18.80 14.96
C ASN A 466 -1.36 -19.84 14.06
N ASN A 467 -0.19 -19.50 13.51
CA ASN A 467 0.59 -20.28 12.54
C ASN A 467 -0.09 -20.50 11.18
N ILE A 468 -1.10 -19.70 10.84
CA ILE A 468 -1.78 -19.70 9.55
C ILE A 468 -1.45 -18.39 8.85
N LEU A 469 -0.94 -18.45 7.61
CA LEU A 469 -0.72 -17.26 6.80
C LEU A 469 -2.06 -16.74 6.30
N CYS A 470 -2.38 -15.51 6.66
CA CYS A 470 -3.62 -14.82 6.31
C CYS A 470 -3.32 -13.60 5.43
N ALA A 471 -4.30 -13.22 4.63
CA ALA A 471 -4.33 -11.95 3.91
C ALA A 471 -5.22 -10.96 4.67
N ALA A 472 -4.72 -9.76 4.96
CA ALA A 472 -5.45 -8.73 5.71
C ALA A 472 -5.64 -7.49 4.84
N PHE A 473 -6.86 -7.01 4.72
CA PHE A 473 -7.24 -5.78 4.01
C PHE A 473 -7.73 -4.75 5.02
N ASN A 474 -7.01 -3.67 5.18
CA ASN A 474 -7.29 -2.59 6.14
C ASN A 474 -8.02 -1.44 5.45
N PHE A 475 -9.21 -1.11 5.93
CA PHE A 475 -10.03 -0.03 5.37
C PHE A 475 -10.87 0.66 6.44
N ARG A 476 -11.33 1.86 6.13
CA ARG A 476 -12.27 2.61 6.94
C ARG A 476 -13.69 2.13 6.66
N TYR A 477 -14.42 1.77 7.73
CA TYR A 477 -15.73 1.13 7.67
C TYR A 477 -16.74 1.84 8.58
N PHE A 478 -17.95 2.06 8.09
CA PHE A 478 -19.06 2.56 8.91
C PHE A 478 -19.75 1.39 9.62
N ASP A 479 -19.52 1.25 10.90
CA ASP A 479 -20.13 0.20 11.73
C ASP A 479 -21.49 0.66 12.27
N SER A 480 -22.54 0.39 11.54
CA SER A 480 -23.93 0.72 11.92
C SER A 480 -24.50 -0.18 13.02
N VAL A 481 -23.89 -1.33 13.26
CA VAL A 481 -24.44 -2.36 14.16
C VAL A 481 -23.99 -2.14 15.61
N PHE A 482 -22.70 -1.88 15.83
CA PHE A 482 -22.13 -1.85 17.20
C PHE A 482 -21.73 -0.46 17.66
N THR A 483 -21.15 0.36 16.80
CA THR A 483 -20.58 1.66 17.22
C THR A 483 -21.30 2.86 16.64
N ASN A 484 -22.04 2.68 15.56
CA ASN A 484 -22.68 3.74 14.76
C ASN A 484 -21.69 4.86 14.39
N SER A 485 -20.48 4.47 13.99
CA SER A 485 -19.38 5.38 13.67
C SER A 485 -18.41 4.75 12.67
N TYR A 486 -17.60 5.60 12.05
CA TYR A 486 -16.48 5.14 11.22
C TYR A 486 -15.32 4.66 12.09
N ARG A 487 -14.77 3.51 11.74
CA ARG A 487 -13.55 2.94 12.33
C ARG A 487 -12.72 2.20 11.30
N TYR A 488 -11.45 1.98 11.56
CA TYR A 488 -10.62 1.11 10.74
C TYR A 488 -10.75 -0.34 11.18
N VAL A 489 -10.98 -1.21 10.21
CA VAL A 489 -11.07 -2.66 10.41
C VAL A 489 -10.20 -3.39 9.40
N GLN A 490 -9.76 -4.58 9.75
CA GLN A 490 -9.07 -5.48 8.84
C GLN A 490 -10.01 -6.64 8.49
N ALA A 491 -10.38 -6.78 7.21
CA ALA A 491 -10.98 -8.01 6.70
C ALA A 491 -9.86 -9.02 6.46
N VAL A 492 -9.91 -10.13 7.18
CA VAL A 492 -8.87 -11.16 7.16
C VAL A 492 -9.36 -12.42 6.47
N PHE A 493 -8.57 -12.90 5.51
CA PHE A 493 -8.87 -14.05 4.68
C PHE A 493 -7.87 -15.19 4.88
N PHE A 494 -8.36 -16.41 5.02
CA PHE A 494 -7.56 -17.64 4.97
C PHE A 494 -8.47 -18.83 4.63
N GLU A 495 -7.99 -19.79 3.88
CA GLU A 495 -8.71 -21.04 3.56
C GLU A 495 -10.18 -20.85 3.17
N LYS A 496 -10.48 -19.86 2.34
CA LYS A 496 -11.83 -19.47 1.90
C LYS A 496 -12.75 -18.94 3.01
N LYS A 497 -12.22 -18.58 4.17
CA LYS A 497 -12.97 -18.01 5.28
C LYS A 497 -12.60 -16.55 5.49
N TRP A 498 -13.57 -15.77 5.94
CA TRP A 498 -13.41 -14.37 6.29
C TRP A 498 -13.77 -14.12 7.75
N PHE A 499 -13.08 -13.19 8.36
CA PHE A 499 -13.43 -12.60 9.64
C PHE A 499 -12.88 -11.18 9.73
N ILE A 500 -13.37 -10.40 10.70
CA ILE A 500 -12.94 -9.02 10.90
C ILE A 500 -12.03 -8.95 12.12
N THR A 501 -11.05 -8.05 12.06
CA THR A 501 -10.30 -7.65 13.24
C THR A 501 -10.28 -6.13 13.38
N SER A 502 -10.26 -5.66 14.63
CA SER A 502 -10.09 -4.25 14.96
C SER A 502 -8.89 -4.11 15.90
N GLN A 503 -7.72 -4.04 15.33
CA GLN A 503 -6.45 -3.95 16.08
C GLN A 503 -6.13 -2.51 16.54
N GLY A 504 -7.15 -1.78 16.96
CA GLY A 504 -7.12 -0.36 17.22
C GLY A 504 -7.88 0.39 16.15
N ASP A 505 -8.98 1.01 16.51
CA ASP A 505 -9.95 1.62 15.56
C ASP A 505 -9.40 2.80 14.75
N ALA A 506 -8.17 3.24 15.02
CA ALA A 506 -7.51 4.35 14.33
C ALA A 506 -6.31 3.92 13.46
N LEU A 507 -6.07 2.62 13.24
CA LEU A 507 -4.96 2.12 12.42
C LEU A 507 -5.23 2.36 10.93
N GLN A 508 -4.65 3.43 10.39
CA GLN A 508 -4.90 3.87 9.03
C GLN A 508 -4.00 3.18 8.00
N TYR A 509 -2.71 3.05 8.28
CA TYR A 509 -1.72 2.48 7.37
C TYR A 509 -1.16 1.19 7.95
N VAL A 510 -1.03 0.17 7.11
CA VAL A 510 -0.44 -1.12 7.51
C VAL A 510 0.59 -1.58 6.48
N THR A 511 1.60 -2.33 6.94
CA THR A 511 2.61 -2.97 6.09
C THR A 511 3.03 -4.30 6.66
N SER A 512 3.29 -5.28 5.78
CA SER A 512 3.78 -6.61 6.15
C SER A 512 5.30 -6.65 6.14
N VAL A 513 5.88 -7.23 7.16
CA VAL A 513 7.35 -7.36 7.29
C VAL A 513 7.70 -8.78 7.68
N PRO A 514 8.68 -9.42 7.06
CA PRO A 514 9.24 -10.67 7.56
C PRO A 514 10.11 -10.37 8.79
N VAL A 515 9.72 -10.92 9.94
CA VAL A 515 10.50 -10.80 11.19
C VAL A 515 10.94 -12.20 11.59
N SER A 516 12.24 -12.47 11.56
CA SER A 516 12.79 -13.81 11.87
C SER A 516 12.11 -14.95 11.08
N GLY A 517 11.76 -14.71 9.83
CA GLY A 517 11.09 -15.67 8.95
C GLY A 517 9.56 -15.76 9.14
N LEU A 518 8.98 -15.01 10.07
CA LEU A 518 7.53 -14.92 10.29
C LEU A 518 7.00 -13.61 9.72
N VAL A 519 5.90 -13.67 8.98
CA VAL A 519 5.27 -12.46 8.42
C VAL A 519 4.45 -11.77 9.49
N THR A 520 4.88 -10.56 9.84
CA THR A 520 4.26 -9.71 10.88
C THR A 520 3.67 -8.47 10.23
N LEU A 521 2.51 -8.03 10.71
CA LEU A 521 1.87 -6.81 10.24
C LEU A 521 2.17 -5.65 11.21
N PHE A 522 2.66 -4.55 10.68
CA PHE A 522 2.81 -3.29 11.41
C PHE A 522 1.79 -2.27 10.93
N GLY A 523 1.38 -1.36 11.82
CA GLY A 523 0.45 -0.31 11.48
C GLY A 523 0.68 0.97 12.26
N THR A 524 0.13 2.07 11.76
CA THR A 524 0.22 3.38 12.42
C THR A 524 -1.15 3.92 12.80
N SER A 525 -1.23 4.51 13.98
CA SER A 525 -2.36 5.34 14.42
C SER A 525 -1.82 6.71 14.79
N GLY A 526 -2.25 7.74 14.06
CA GLY A 526 -1.60 9.04 14.11
C GLY A 526 -0.12 8.92 13.77
N ASN A 527 0.74 9.30 14.72
CA ASN A 527 2.19 9.25 14.58
C ASN A 527 2.84 8.05 15.29
N SER A 528 2.07 7.14 15.89
CA SER A 528 2.62 6.02 16.65
C SER A 528 2.66 4.74 15.83
N LEU A 529 3.71 3.93 16.04
CA LEU A 529 3.90 2.64 15.37
C LEU A 529 3.49 1.49 16.28
N TYR A 530 2.74 0.54 15.73
CA TYR A 530 2.26 -0.66 16.41
C TYR A 530 2.61 -1.92 15.62
N GLN A 531 2.93 -2.98 16.32
CA GLN A 531 2.95 -4.33 15.79
C GLN A 531 1.59 -4.97 16.06
N LEU A 532 0.86 -5.34 15.02
CA LEU A 532 -0.45 -5.96 15.12
C LEU A 532 -0.31 -7.43 15.53
N TYR A 533 -1.30 -7.93 16.24
CA TYR A 533 -1.39 -9.34 16.69
C TYR A 533 -0.18 -9.83 17.53
N GLY A 534 0.54 -8.91 18.13
CA GLY A 534 1.77 -9.24 18.86
C GLY A 534 1.53 -9.63 20.33
N ASN A 535 0.36 -9.34 20.91
CA ASN A 535 0.09 -9.55 22.34
C ASN A 535 -1.12 -10.47 22.59
N ALA A 536 -0.82 -11.75 22.82
CA ALA A 536 -1.83 -12.75 23.13
C ALA A 536 -2.44 -12.62 24.53
N SER A 537 -1.81 -11.85 25.43
CA SER A 537 -2.25 -11.69 26.82
C SER A 537 -3.01 -10.39 27.07
N ALA A 538 -3.02 -9.46 26.11
CA ALA A 538 -3.76 -8.20 26.26
C ALA A 538 -5.24 -8.38 25.97
N SER A 539 -6.06 -7.62 26.66
CA SER A 539 -7.50 -7.55 26.41
C SER A 539 -7.78 -7.01 25.01
N ILE A 540 -8.67 -7.68 24.29
CA ILE A 540 -9.21 -7.27 23.00
C ILE A 540 -10.70 -7.58 22.96
N THR A 541 -11.53 -6.62 22.56
CA THR A 541 -12.97 -6.86 22.45
C THR A 541 -13.27 -7.78 21.27
N SER A 542 -13.74 -8.98 21.58
CA SER A 542 -14.24 -9.93 20.58
C SER A 542 -15.76 -9.87 20.50
N ARG A 543 -16.31 -9.99 19.30
CA ARG A 543 -17.76 -10.00 19.05
C ARG A 543 -18.09 -11.11 18.07
N VAL A 544 -19.09 -11.92 18.42
CA VAL A 544 -19.60 -12.98 17.55
C VAL A 544 -21.11 -12.91 17.52
N GLN A 545 -21.65 -12.89 16.32
CA GLN A 545 -23.09 -12.87 16.08
C GLN A 545 -23.44 -14.02 15.13
N THR A 546 -24.18 -15.02 15.65
CA THR A 546 -24.58 -16.20 14.87
C THR A 546 -25.67 -15.88 13.86
N ALA A 547 -25.91 -16.78 12.91
CA ALA A 547 -27.14 -16.80 12.13
C ALA A 547 -28.37 -16.78 13.06
N LEU A 548 -29.49 -16.32 12.54
CA LEU A 548 -30.81 -16.52 13.17
C LEU A 548 -31.39 -17.85 12.66
N LEU A 549 -31.39 -18.84 13.57
CA LEU A 549 -31.67 -20.24 13.22
C LEU A 549 -33.18 -20.55 13.32
N PRO A 550 -33.76 -21.23 12.33
CA PRO A 550 -35.16 -21.65 12.34
C PRO A 550 -35.44 -22.83 13.30
N MET A 551 -34.41 -23.38 13.95
CA MET A 551 -34.51 -24.51 14.88
C MET A 551 -35.34 -25.69 14.32
N SER A 552 -35.08 -26.07 13.08
CA SER A 552 -35.75 -27.12 12.30
C SER A 552 -37.21 -26.85 11.86
N ASP A 553 -37.80 -25.72 12.26
CA ASP A 553 -39.16 -25.34 11.84
C ASP A 553 -39.24 -23.82 11.59
N PRO A 554 -39.18 -23.36 10.32
CA PRO A 554 -39.20 -21.93 10.00
C PRO A 554 -40.58 -21.27 10.17
N ILE A 555 -41.65 -22.06 10.39
CA ILE A 555 -43.02 -21.56 10.41
C ILE A 555 -43.48 -21.31 11.86
N ARG A 556 -43.19 -22.25 12.77
CA ARG A 556 -43.69 -22.16 14.14
C ARG A 556 -42.87 -21.21 15.00
N THR A 557 -43.53 -20.54 15.92
CA THR A 557 -42.87 -19.75 16.97
C THR A 557 -42.21 -20.68 17.99
N LYS A 558 -40.99 -20.34 18.38
CA LYS A 558 -40.23 -21.00 19.43
C LYS A 558 -40.18 -20.09 20.64
N GLN A 559 -40.19 -20.71 21.81
CA GLN A 559 -39.72 -20.09 23.01
C GLN A 559 -38.24 -20.45 23.19
N ALA A 560 -37.36 -19.48 23.05
CA ALA A 560 -35.96 -19.63 23.42
C ALA A 560 -35.91 -19.70 24.95
N LEU A 561 -35.49 -20.82 25.50
CA LEU A 561 -35.41 -21.05 26.96
C LEU A 561 -34.03 -20.62 27.46
N LYS A 562 -32.97 -21.19 26.85
CA LYS A 562 -31.58 -20.89 27.22
C LYS A 562 -30.74 -20.74 25.97
N ILE A 563 -29.75 -19.87 26.10
CA ILE A 563 -28.64 -19.75 25.15
C ILE A 563 -27.34 -20.07 25.91
N GLY A 564 -26.36 -20.61 25.20
CA GLY A 564 -25.09 -20.97 25.81
C GLY A 564 -23.94 -20.96 24.82
N ILE A 565 -22.74 -20.88 25.36
CA ILE A 565 -21.48 -21.05 24.66
C ILE A 565 -20.63 -22.10 25.33
N GLU A 566 -20.00 -22.94 24.53
CA GLU A 566 -18.91 -23.81 24.97
C GLU A 566 -17.60 -23.07 24.70
N ALA A 567 -16.76 -22.90 25.70
CA ALA A 567 -15.49 -22.18 25.57
C ALA A 567 -14.38 -22.83 26.38
N THR A 568 -13.15 -22.76 25.88
CA THR A 568 -11.93 -23.15 26.58
C THR A 568 -11.08 -21.92 26.85
N ALA A 569 -10.70 -21.70 28.10
CA ALA A 569 -9.87 -20.56 28.48
C ALA A 569 -9.03 -20.85 29.70
N SER A 570 -7.89 -20.17 29.84
CA SER A 570 -7.07 -20.16 31.04
C SER A 570 -7.64 -19.23 32.13
N ASN A 571 -8.24 -18.09 31.71
CA ASN A 571 -8.84 -17.09 32.59
C ASN A 571 -9.98 -16.36 31.89
N ILE A 572 -11.23 -16.72 32.10
CA ILE A 572 -12.39 -15.96 31.63
C ILE A 572 -12.86 -15.03 32.75
N SER A 573 -12.70 -13.72 32.61
CA SER A 573 -13.17 -12.75 33.61
C SER A 573 -14.64 -12.39 33.40
N SER A 574 -15.06 -12.20 32.12
CA SER A 574 -16.45 -11.92 31.79
C SER A 574 -16.77 -12.25 30.35
N ILE A 575 -17.95 -12.81 30.09
CA ILE A 575 -18.53 -13.00 28.76
C ILE A 575 -19.97 -12.48 28.83
N THR A 576 -20.33 -11.61 27.90
CA THR A 576 -21.69 -11.11 27.78
C THR A 576 -22.39 -11.84 26.65
N MET A 577 -23.54 -12.43 26.93
CA MET A 577 -24.40 -13.13 25.98
C MET A 577 -25.76 -12.45 25.86
N GLN A 578 -26.30 -12.41 24.65
CA GLN A 578 -27.60 -11.84 24.36
C GLN A 578 -28.32 -12.69 23.31
N ALA A 579 -29.54 -13.09 23.60
CA ALA A 579 -30.40 -13.76 22.64
C ALA A 579 -31.01 -12.73 21.68
N THR A 580 -31.11 -13.09 20.40
CA THR A 580 -31.79 -12.30 19.37
C THR A 580 -32.85 -13.17 18.74
N VAL A 581 -34.05 -12.65 18.50
CA VAL A 581 -35.15 -13.37 17.84
C VAL A 581 -35.72 -12.54 16.68
N ASP A 582 -36.06 -13.20 15.59
CA ASP A 582 -36.71 -12.69 14.37
C ASP A 582 -36.03 -11.47 13.71
N SER A 583 -35.69 -10.44 14.46
CA SER A 583 -34.99 -9.25 14.01
C SER A 583 -33.95 -8.80 15.02
N GLU A 584 -32.96 -8.02 14.58
CA GLU A 584 -31.90 -7.50 15.45
C GLU A 584 -32.41 -6.57 16.54
N ASN A 585 -33.60 -6.01 16.37
CA ASN A 585 -34.25 -5.12 17.35
C ASN A 585 -34.96 -5.88 18.49
N GLN A 586 -35.10 -7.21 18.36
CA GLN A 586 -35.72 -8.05 19.40
C GLN A 586 -34.64 -8.85 20.12
N GLN A 587 -34.03 -8.25 21.12
CA GLN A 587 -32.94 -8.82 21.88
C GLN A 587 -33.32 -8.96 23.37
N SER A 588 -32.81 -10.02 24.01
CA SER A 588 -32.86 -10.15 25.45
C SER A 588 -31.97 -9.10 26.13
N PRO A 589 -32.21 -8.78 27.43
CA PRO A 589 -31.20 -8.07 28.17
C PRO A 589 -29.86 -8.80 28.11
N PRO A 590 -28.71 -8.07 28.04
CA PRO A 590 -27.40 -8.69 28.05
C PRO A 590 -27.15 -9.34 29.41
N TYR A 591 -26.64 -10.58 29.37
CA TYR A 591 -26.26 -11.31 30.56
C TYR A 591 -24.76 -11.49 30.61
N THR A 592 -24.11 -10.98 31.63
CA THR A 592 -22.66 -11.08 31.83
C THR A 592 -22.32 -12.16 32.82
N LEU A 593 -21.57 -13.18 32.37
CA LEU A 593 -21.03 -14.24 33.21
C LEU A 593 -19.65 -13.85 33.72
N SER A 594 -19.44 -14.07 35.03
CA SER A 594 -18.11 -14.01 35.64
C SER A 594 -17.65 -15.42 35.99
N SER A 595 -16.43 -15.80 35.66
CA SER A 595 -15.87 -17.11 36.02
C SER A 595 -15.34 -17.19 37.45
N LEU A 596 -15.34 -16.09 38.16
CA LEU A 596 -14.95 -16.09 39.59
C LEU A 596 -16.08 -16.67 40.44
N VAL A 597 -15.88 -17.89 40.89
CA VAL A 597 -16.73 -18.45 41.95
C VAL A 597 -16.40 -17.69 43.25
N SER A 598 -17.28 -16.80 43.61
CA SER A 598 -17.18 -16.10 44.88
C SER A 598 -17.85 -16.92 45.96
N TRP A 599 -17.15 -17.18 47.07
CA TRP A 599 -17.77 -17.71 48.28
C TRP A 599 -18.64 -16.64 48.90
N ILE A 600 -19.84 -17.01 49.30
CA ILE A 600 -20.80 -16.12 49.94
C ILE A 600 -21.03 -16.64 51.36
N ASN A 601 -20.92 -15.77 52.36
CA ASN A 601 -21.29 -16.13 53.76
C ASN A 601 -22.80 -16.20 53.91
N ASN A 602 -23.25 -16.65 55.10
CA ASN A 602 -24.68 -16.77 55.41
C ASN A 602 -25.46 -15.43 55.36
N SER A 603 -24.75 -14.30 55.27
CA SER A 603 -25.32 -12.96 55.10
C SER A 603 -25.25 -12.47 53.64
N LEU A 604 -25.02 -13.36 52.66
CA LEU A 604 -24.89 -13.08 51.24
C LEU A 604 -23.72 -12.13 50.86
N GLN A 605 -22.75 -11.98 51.75
CA GLN A 605 -21.56 -11.17 51.47
C GLN A 605 -20.47 -12.03 50.87
N VAL A 606 -19.78 -11.48 49.86
CA VAL A 606 -18.66 -12.14 49.18
C VAL A 606 -17.49 -12.31 50.14
N VAL A 607 -17.04 -13.55 50.32
CA VAL A 607 -15.83 -13.88 51.08
C VAL A 607 -14.65 -13.88 50.15
N VAL A 608 -13.77 -12.90 50.30
CA VAL A 608 -12.57 -12.75 49.47
C VAL A 608 -11.38 -13.44 50.13
N TRP A 609 -10.83 -14.46 49.49
CA TRP A 609 -9.58 -15.07 49.92
C TRP A 609 -8.39 -14.30 49.33
N LYS A 610 -7.38 -14.08 50.16
CA LYS A 610 -6.18 -13.35 49.76
C LYS A 610 -4.92 -14.20 49.96
N ASN A 611 -3.95 -14.07 49.07
CA ASN A 611 -2.62 -14.68 49.22
C ASN A 611 -1.76 -13.85 50.20
N ASN A 612 -0.54 -14.34 50.46
CA ASN A 612 0.43 -13.68 51.36
C ASN A 612 0.85 -12.27 50.86
N SER A 613 0.61 -11.95 49.59
CA SER A 613 0.86 -10.63 48.99
C SER A 613 -0.39 -9.75 48.97
N ASN A 614 -1.44 -10.10 49.74
CA ASN A 614 -2.72 -9.40 49.77
C ASN A 614 -3.52 -9.36 48.47
N ALA A 615 -3.12 -10.16 47.47
CA ALA A 615 -3.84 -10.30 46.20
C ALA A 615 -5.00 -11.29 46.34
N THR A 616 -6.15 -10.96 45.77
CA THR A 616 -7.35 -11.81 45.81
C THR A 616 -7.09 -13.13 45.10
N ILE A 617 -7.32 -14.24 45.77
CA ILE A 617 -7.29 -15.57 45.18
C ILE A 617 -8.68 -15.83 44.58
N GLY A 618 -8.73 -15.87 43.24
CA GLY A 618 -9.90 -16.31 42.50
C GLY A 618 -9.83 -17.81 42.22
N TRP A 619 -10.89 -18.54 42.47
CA TRP A 619 -11.03 -19.91 42.00
C TRP A 619 -11.60 -19.86 40.58
N GLY A 620 -10.75 -20.05 39.56
CA GLY A 620 -11.17 -20.17 38.17
C GLY A 620 -11.21 -21.63 37.77
N GLN A 621 -12.20 -22.01 37.00
CA GLN A 621 -12.23 -23.30 36.35
C GLN A 621 -11.38 -23.20 35.07
N ILE A 622 -10.22 -23.86 35.05
CA ILE A 622 -9.36 -23.96 33.85
C ILE A 622 -9.87 -25.12 33.03
N GLY A 623 -10.11 -24.89 31.72
CA GLY A 623 -10.47 -25.92 30.78
C GLY A 623 -11.75 -25.64 30.00
N TYR A 624 -12.40 -26.69 29.54
CA TYR A 624 -13.64 -26.65 28.77
C TYR A 624 -14.82 -26.30 29.68
N ASN A 625 -15.52 -25.21 29.39
CA ASN A 625 -16.66 -24.74 30.17
C ASN A 625 -17.87 -24.46 29.27
N LEU A 626 -19.03 -24.84 29.76
CA LEU A 626 -20.31 -24.54 29.17
C LEU A 626 -20.98 -23.41 29.98
N TYR A 627 -21.14 -22.25 29.36
CA TYR A 627 -21.80 -21.09 29.93
C TYR A 627 -23.20 -20.96 29.35
N LYS A 628 -24.23 -21.00 30.20
CA LYS A 628 -25.65 -20.87 29.81
C LYS A 628 -26.35 -19.77 30.57
N THR A 629 -27.29 -19.11 29.92
CA THR A 629 -28.19 -18.13 30.52
C THR A 629 -29.61 -18.30 29.99
N ASP A 630 -30.60 -17.86 30.78
CA ASP A 630 -32.00 -17.84 30.36
C ASP A 630 -32.19 -16.78 29.28
N ALA A 631 -32.91 -17.13 28.22
CA ALA A 631 -33.23 -16.24 27.10
C ALA A 631 -34.66 -15.70 27.20
N SER A 632 -35.62 -16.56 27.57
CA SER A 632 -37.05 -16.25 27.80
C SER A 632 -37.72 -15.40 26.71
N MET A 633 -37.41 -15.67 25.45
CA MET A 633 -37.89 -14.90 24.29
C MET A 633 -38.70 -15.78 23.36
N TYR A 634 -39.58 -15.13 22.57
CA TYR A 634 -40.41 -15.80 21.56
C TYR A 634 -40.09 -15.28 20.17
N GLY A 635 -39.90 -16.17 19.22
CA GLY A 635 -39.67 -15.84 17.82
C GLY A 635 -39.64 -17.06 16.93
N LYS A 636 -39.69 -16.85 15.59
CA LYS A 636 -39.54 -17.92 14.61
C LYS A 636 -38.10 -18.34 14.41
N TYR A 637 -37.18 -17.42 14.63
CA TYR A 637 -35.74 -17.60 14.50
C TYR A 637 -35.06 -17.18 15.80
N VAL A 638 -33.96 -17.83 16.15
CA VAL A 638 -33.20 -17.54 17.37
C VAL A 638 -31.72 -17.52 17.04
N GLY A 639 -31.01 -16.54 17.55
CA GLY A 639 -29.56 -16.41 17.44
C GLY A 639 -28.94 -15.89 18.74
N ILE A 640 -27.59 -15.88 18.78
CA ILE A 640 -26.79 -15.41 19.91
C ILE A 640 -25.87 -14.29 19.42
N THR A 641 -25.75 -13.25 20.23
CA THR A 641 -24.66 -12.29 20.17
C THR A 641 -23.79 -12.45 21.41
N VAL A 642 -22.49 -12.62 21.23
CA VAL A 642 -21.51 -12.77 22.33
C VAL A 642 -20.48 -11.66 22.21
N THR A 643 -20.19 -11.01 23.33
CA THR A 643 -19.11 -10.02 23.45
C THR A 643 -18.23 -10.36 24.64
N SER A 644 -16.92 -10.27 24.46
CA SER A 644 -15.96 -10.49 25.54
C SER A 644 -14.70 -9.64 25.32
N SER A 645 -14.05 -9.24 26.40
CA SER A 645 -12.74 -8.58 26.36
C SER A 645 -11.61 -9.48 26.86
N ASN A 646 -11.89 -10.77 27.08
CA ASN A 646 -10.88 -11.70 27.56
C ASN A 646 -9.89 -12.08 26.45
N PRO A 647 -8.58 -12.09 26.71
CA PRO A 647 -7.60 -12.60 25.78
C PRO A 647 -7.58 -14.14 25.73
N GLY A 648 -7.12 -14.69 24.61
CA GLY A 648 -6.62 -16.06 24.53
C GLY A 648 -7.61 -17.20 24.72
N TYR A 649 -8.92 -17.00 24.58
CA TYR A 649 -9.87 -18.10 24.67
C TYR A 649 -10.36 -18.63 23.31
N VAL A 650 -10.94 -19.83 23.35
CA VAL A 650 -11.43 -20.55 22.17
C VAL A 650 -12.91 -20.83 22.35
N TYR A 651 -13.71 -20.44 21.37
CA TYR A 651 -15.09 -20.90 21.24
C TYR A 651 -15.12 -22.31 20.68
N ASN A 652 -15.82 -23.23 21.35
CA ASN A 652 -15.97 -24.63 20.93
C ASN A 652 -17.37 -24.89 20.36
N GLY A 653 -18.35 -24.08 20.72
CA GLY A 653 -19.72 -24.21 20.19
C GLY A 653 -20.69 -23.20 20.76
N PHE A 654 -21.84 -23.10 20.10
CA PHE A 654 -23.01 -22.34 20.53
C PHE A 654 -24.17 -23.28 20.76
N GLU A 655 -24.88 -23.14 21.87
CA GLU A 655 -26.00 -23.99 22.25
C GLU A 655 -27.30 -23.18 22.41
N PHE A 656 -28.39 -23.81 21.98
CA PHE A 656 -29.74 -23.27 22.08
C PHE A 656 -30.66 -24.33 22.66
N GLU A 657 -31.39 -23.97 23.75
CA GLU A 657 -32.48 -24.75 24.31
C GLU A 657 -33.80 -24.02 24.01
N HIS A 658 -34.73 -24.70 23.36
CA HIS A 658 -35.99 -24.12 22.93
C HIS A 658 -37.16 -25.09 23.02
N GLU A 659 -38.36 -24.53 23.02
CA GLU A 659 -39.63 -25.25 22.87
C GLU A 659 -40.40 -24.74 21.67
N LEU A 660 -41.01 -25.65 20.91
CA LEU A 660 -41.93 -25.29 19.83
C LEU A 660 -43.28 -24.91 20.45
N ARG A 661 -43.80 -23.73 20.10
CA ARG A 661 -45.13 -23.32 20.52
C ARG A 661 -46.18 -23.74 19.50
N VAL A 662 -47.39 -24.04 19.98
CA VAL A 662 -48.53 -24.39 19.13
C VAL A 662 -48.91 -23.17 18.31
N ARG A 663 -49.21 -23.39 17.01
CA ARG A 663 -49.67 -22.36 16.10
C ARG A 663 -51.03 -21.81 16.61
N PHE A 664 -51.08 -20.52 16.89
CA PHE A 664 -52.37 -19.80 16.99
C PHE A 664 -52.47 -18.83 15.83
#